data_46e50e7fa8266e5b67c372156dcf1cdb
#
_entry.id   46e50e7fa8266e5b67c372156dcf1cdb
#
_cell.length_a   1.000
_cell.length_b   1.000
_cell.length_c   1.000
_cell.angle_alpha   90.00
_cell.angle_beta   90.00
_cell.angle_gamma   90.00
#
_symmetry.space_group_name_H-M   'P 1'
#
loop_
_entity.id
_entity.type
_entity.pdbx_description
1 polymer ?
#
loop_
_entity_poly.entity_id
_entity_poly.type
_entity_poly.pdbx_seq_one_letter_code
_entity_poly.pdbx_strand_id
1 'polypeptide(L)'
;MAKDLLLEIGLEEMPAHVVTPSRIQLEEKVIKFLDEHHLDYETVHSFATPRRLAVKVTAIPEKQADVEEEVKGPAKKIALDAEGNWSKAAQGFVRGQGVTTEDIVFKELNGVEYVYVTKFTKGQSAKEVLTKLNDVITSLTFPVTMHWANYDFEYIRPIHWIVALLDDEVIPFKVLDVTTGQTSRGHRFLGDDVTFQHANEYEAKLKEQFVVVQPNERKQMIVDQANALAAEKNWQLALDEELLEEVTNLVEYPTAFVGSFDEKYLSVPDEVLVTSMKEHQRYFEVRNDQGLLMPHFIAVRNGDNVHLENVIKGNEKVLIARLEDAEFFYNEDKKLTIEACVEKLKNVTFHEKIGSIYEKMQRVALIAQIIGRKVGLSEEELEDLKRASEIYKFDLVTNMVGEFPELQGIMGEKYALLQGEKPAVATAIREHYLPTSSEGELPETAIGAVLALADKLDSVFSFFSVGMIPTGSNDPYALRRQTYGVIRIIEDKGWTFPLVQLQTEVDEAVNQDVEKYGVLLNEGQAEVVEFVKARLRQLLMTKNVRHDIIDAVVSAEQADLSKLFASANILKSRFEDQDFKPSMEALTRVINLAKKGQELLGDTEEGIDPSLFENKAEKELYQAVNDLSEAFATRTIAENYEALVNLRPLIDAYFNETMVMVEDEKVKQNRLKQLMQIAKMALSIASLDLLIVK
;
A
#
# COMPACT_ATOMS: atom_id res chain seq x y z
N MET A 1 -39.73 -11.23 -18.76
CA MET A 1 -38.66 -10.81 -19.70
C MET A 1 -37.53 -10.25 -18.84
N ALA A 2 -36.29 -10.29 -19.32
CA ALA A 2 -35.19 -9.62 -18.62
C ALA A 2 -35.35 -8.11 -18.70
N LYS A 3 -34.99 -7.39 -17.65
CA LYS A 3 -35.13 -5.95 -17.49
C LYS A 3 -33.81 -5.27 -17.18
N ASP A 4 -33.64 -4.01 -17.54
CA ASP A 4 -32.46 -3.21 -17.24
C ASP A 4 -32.68 -2.35 -16.00
N LEU A 5 -31.69 -2.39 -15.07
CA LEU A 5 -31.66 -1.53 -13.88
C LEU A 5 -30.80 -0.29 -14.15
N LEU A 6 -31.28 0.86 -13.77
CA LEU A 6 -30.51 2.08 -13.59
C LEU A 6 -30.61 2.56 -12.16
N LEU A 7 -29.47 2.77 -11.50
CA LEU A 7 -29.35 3.44 -10.22
C LEU A 7 -28.41 4.64 -10.37
N GLU A 8 -28.89 5.85 -10.07
CA GLU A 8 -28.05 7.06 -10.00
C GLU A 8 -28.21 7.73 -8.64
N ILE A 9 -27.12 8.13 -8.05
CA ILE A 9 -27.04 8.94 -6.83
C ILE A 9 -26.53 10.32 -7.24
N GLY A 10 -27.40 11.31 -7.16
CA GLY A 10 -27.05 12.71 -7.45
C GLY A 10 -26.56 13.44 -6.21
N LEU A 11 -25.39 14.05 -6.32
CA LEU A 11 -24.64 14.64 -5.22
C LEU A 11 -24.28 16.10 -5.50
N GLU A 12 -23.87 16.85 -4.48
CA GLU A 12 -23.05 18.03 -4.67
C GLU A 12 -21.63 17.59 -5.11
N GLU A 13 -20.84 18.51 -5.68
CA GLU A 13 -19.55 18.18 -6.29
C GLU A 13 -18.59 17.46 -5.33
N MET A 14 -18.23 16.25 -5.68
CA MET A 14 -17.26 15.44 -4.94
C MET A 14 -15.82 15.90 -5.25
N PRO A 15 -14.88 15.76 -4.30
CA PRO A 15 -13.45 15.92 -4.59
C PRO A 15 -13.02 14.91 -5.67
N ALA A 16 -12.21 15.35 -6.64
CA ALA A 16 -11.84 14.54 -7.80
C ALA A 16 -11.25 13.17 -7.44
N HIS A 17 -10.37 13.12 -6.43
CA HIS A 17 -9.70 11.89 -5.97
C HIS A 17 -10.66 10.85 -5.36
N VAL A 18 -11.89 11.24 -5.01
CA VAL A 18 -12.90 10.34 -4.42
C VAL A 18 -13.81 9.74 -5.50
N VAL A 19 -13.95 10.38 -6.66
CA VAL A 19 -14.95 10.01 -7.70
C VAL A 19 -14.72 8.57 -8.20
N THR A 20 -13.53 8.25 -8.69
CA THR A 20 -13.21 6.93 -9.25
C THR A 20 -13.29 5.81 -8.22
N PRO A 21 -12.69 5.92 -7.01
CA PRO A 21 -12.86 4.89 -5.97
C PRO A 21 -14.31 4.66 -5.57
N SER A 22 -15.11 5.74 -5.49
CA SER A 22 -16.52 5.63 -5.12
C SER A 22 -17.36 4.96 -6.21
N ARG A 23 -17.07 5.22 -7.48
CA ARG A 23 -17.69 4.55 -8.62
C ARG A 23 -17.45 3.04 -8.58
N ILE A 24 -16.20 2.64 -8.38
CA ILE A 24 -15.81 1.23 -8.27
C ILE A 24 -16.50 0.57 -7.08
N GLN A 25 -16.49 1.24 -5.92
CA GLN A 25 -17.14 0.72 -4.71
C GLN A 25 -18.67 0.53 -4.90
N LEU A 26 -19.33 1.46 -5.60
CA LEU A 26 -20.75 1.33 -5.90
C LEU A 26 -21.01 0.12 -6.80
N GLU A 27 -20.20 -0.06 -7.84
CA GLU A 27 -20.30 -1.21 -8.75
C GLU A 27 -20.16 -2.52 -7.99
N GLU A 28 -19.09 -2.68 -7.19
CA GLU A 28 -18.83 -3.88 -6.38
C GLU A 28 -19.96 -4.18 -5.40
N LYS A 29 -20.49 -3.15 -4.74
CA LYS A 29 -21.60 -3.32 -3.79
C LYS A 29 -22.91 -3.68 -4.47
N VAL A 30 -23.20 -3.14 -5.66
CA VAL A 30 -24.38 -3.53 -6.44
C VAL A 30 -24.25 -4.98 -6.91
N ILE A 31 -23.09 -5.39 -7.42
CA ILE A 31 -22.80 -6.77 -7.80
C ILE A 31 -23.03 -7.71 -6.61
N LYS A 32 -22.41 -7.40 -5.49
CA LYS A 32 -22.57 -8.20 -4.27
C LYS A 32 -24.03 -8.27 -3.80
N PHE A 33 -24.75 -7.16 -3.87
CA PHE A 33 -26.18 -7.11 -3.53
C PHE A 33 -27.00 -8.03 -4.44
N LEU A 34 -26.77 -8.02 -5.74
CA LEU A 34 -27.49 -8.87 -6.69
C LEU A 34 -27.20 -10.35 -6.44
N ASP A 35 -25.93 -10.71 -6.22
CA ASP A 35 -25.50 -12.07 -5.91
C ASP A 35 -26.12 -12.58 -4.60
N GLU A 36 -26.08 -11.78 -3.53
CA GLU A 36 -26.67 -12.14 -2.22
C GLU A 36 -28.20 -12.32 -2.28
N HIS A 37 -28.84 -11.63 -3.21
CA HIS A 37 -30.28 -11.72 -3.42
C HIS A 37 -30.67 -12.64 -4.60
N HIS A 38 -29.73 -13.42 -5.16
CA HIS A 38 -29.96 -14.36 -6.25
C HIS A 38 -30.72 -13.74 -7.44
N LEU A 39 -30.31 -12.53 -7.82
CA LEU A 39 -30.76 -11.86 -9.03
C LEU A 39 -29.66 -11.96 -10.09
N ASP A 40 -29.84 -12.85 -11.05
CA ASP A 40 -28.92 -12.99 -12.17
C ASP A 40 -28.89 -11.71 -13.02
N TYR A 41 -27.77 -11.46 -13.70
CA TYR A 41 -27.57 -10.32 -14.59
C TYR A 41 -26.59 -10.68 -15.70
N GLU A 42 -26.53 -9.88 -16.76
CA GLU A 42 -25.61 -10.10 -17.87
C GLU A 42 -24.37 -9.19 -17.78
N THR A 43 -24.57 -7.89 -17.65
CA THR A 43 -23.47 -6.90 -17.55
C THR A 43 -23.77 -5.85 -16.49
N VAL A 44 -22.69 -5.33 -15.89
CA VAL A 44 -22.73 -4.17 -14.99
C VAL A 44 -21.83 -3.09 -15.57
N HIS A 45 -22.32 -1.87 -15.66
CA HIS A 45 -21.57 -0.70 -16.11
C HIS A 45 -21.72 0.40 -15.09
N SER A 46 -20.63 0.97 -14.63
CA SER A 46 -20.62 2.08 -13.69
C SER A 46 -20.20 3.38 -14.34
N PHE A 47 -20.80 4.47 -13.88
CA PHE A 47 -20.58 5.82 -14.37
C PHE A 47 -20.33 6.77 -13.20
N ALA A 48 -19.57 7.81 -13.45
CA ALA A 48 -19.40 8.88 -12.48
C ALA A 48 -19.09 10.22 -13.14
N THR A 49 -19.54 11.27 -12.51
CA THR A 49 -19.12 12.66 -12.74
C THR A 49 -18.83 13.30 -11.39
N PRO A 50 -18.31 14.54 -11.31
CA PRO A 50 -18.21 15.24 -10.02
C PRO A 50 -19.50 15.22 -9.19
N ARG A 51 -20.65 15.20 -9.85
CA ARG A 51 -21.97 15.37 -9.21
C ARG A 51 -22.83 14.11 -9.15
N ARG A 52 -22.34 12.95 -9.59
CA ARG A 52 -23.12 11.70 -9.59
C ARG A 52 -22.28 10.45 -9.60
N LEU A 53 -22.85 9.40 -9.02
CA LEU A 53 -22.40 8.02 -9.13
C LEU A 53 -23.57 7.21 -9.71
N ALA A 54 -23.35 6.36 -10.69
CA ALA A 54 -24.41 5.54 -11.24
C ALA A 54 -23.93 4.15 -11.66
N VAL A 55 -24.90 3.23 -11.67
CA VAL A 55 -24.70 1.85 -12.16
C VAL A 55 -25.88 1.48 -13.04
N LYS A 56 -25.60 0.89 -14.20
CA LYS A 56 -26.57 0.26 -15.09
C LYS A 56 -26.30 -1.23 -15.15
N VAL A 57 -27.31 -2.04 -14.92
CA VAL A 57 -27.23 -3.50 -14.94
C VAL A 57 -28.20 -4.03 -15.98
N THR A 58 -27.73 -4.90 -16.87
CA THR A 58 -28.57 -5.45 -17.93
C THR A 58 -29.07 -6.84 -17.60
N ALA A 59 -30.25 -7.16 -18.16
CA ALA A 59 -30.84 -8.48 -18.17
C ALA A 59 -31.18 -9.06 -16.78
N ILE A 60 -31.64 -8.23 -15.85
CA ILE A 60 -32.18 -8.70 -14.56
C ILE A 60 -33.52 -9.43 -14.78
N PRO A 61 -33.73 -10.63 -14.23
CA PRO A 61 -35.01 -11.34 -14.34
C PRO A 61 -36.12 -10.63 -13.58
N GLU A 62 -37.35 -10.78 -14.00
CA GLU A 62 -38.54 -10.16 -13.35
C GLU A 62 -38.72 -10.61 -11.89
N LYS A 63 -38.24 -11.79 -11.54
CA LYS A 63 -38.24 -12.33 -10.18
C LYS A 63 -36.98 -13.17 -9.92
N GLN A 64 -36.64 -13.35 -8.67
CA GLN A 64 -35.64 -14.32 -8.23
C GLN A 64 -36.06 -15.73 -8.68
N ALA A 65 -35.09 -16.60 -8.90
CA ALA A 65 -35.34 -18.01 -9.06
C ALA A 65 -36.02 -18.56 -7.80
N ASP A 66 -36.96 -19.49 -7.99
CA ASP A 66 -37.49 -20.25 -6.87
C ASP A 66 -36.36 -21.17 -6.35
N VAL A 67 -36.11 -21.17 -5.05
CA VAL A 67 -35.01 -21.92 -4.44
C VAL A 67 -35.56 -23.12 -3.69
N GLU A 68 -35.09 -24.31 -4.07
CA GLU A 68 -35.29 -25.54 -3.30
C GLU A 68 -34.00 -25.87 -2.54
N GLU A 69 -34.03 -25.76 -1.22
CA GLU A 69 -32.91 -26.07 -0.36
C GLU A 69 -33.19 -27.29 0.50
N GLU A 70 -32.31 -28.28 0.45
CA GLU A 70 -32.37 -29.38 1.38
C GLU A 70 -31.72 -29.00 2.72
N VAL A 71 -32.56 -28.92 3.76
CA VAL A 71 -32.11 -28.58 5.11
C VAL A 71 -31.96 -29.83 5.94
N LYS A 72 -30.76 -30.02 6.51
CA LYS A 72 -30.45 -31.14 7.40
C LYS A 72 -31.01 -30.87 8.80
N GLY A 73 -31.75 -31.82 9.33
CA GLY A 73 -32.34 -31.82 10.65
C GLY A 73 -31.65 -32.77 11.62
N PRO A 74 -32.34 -33.17 12.72
CA PRO A 74 -31.82 -34.08 13.73
C PRO A 74 -31.58 -35.51 13.17
N ALA A 75 -30.69 -36.23 13.83
CA ALA A 75 -30.48 -37.65 13.49
C ALA A 75 -31.78 -38.44 13.70
N LYS A 76 -32.03 -39.46 12.87
CA LYS A 76 -33.24 -40.31 12.89
C LYS A 76 -33.57 -40.82 14.31
N LYS A 77 -32.58 -41.27 15.06
CA LYS A 77 -32.72 -41.72 16.45
C LYS A 77 -33.21 -40.65 17.43
N ILE A 78 -33.09 -39.36 17.08
CA ILE A 78 -33.61 -38.22 17.85
C ILE A 78 -34.97 -37.80 17.29
N ALA A 79 -35.16 -37.97 15.98
CA ALA A 79 -36.36 -37.58 15.26
C ALA A 79 -37.56 -38.49 15.51
N LEU A 80 -37.33 -39.72 15.89
CA LEU A 80 -38.38 -40.73 16.21
C LEU A 80 -38.28 -41.14 17.68
N ASP A 81 -39.46 -41.40 18.32
CA ASP A 81 -39.55 -42.02 19.66
C ASP A 81 -39.40 -43.55 19.57
N ALA A 82 -39.50 -44.25 20.71
CA ALA A 82 -39.38 -45.70 20.77
C ALA A 82 -40.52 -46.46 20.06
N GLU A 83 -41.65 -45.77 19.85
CA GLU A 83 -42.84 -46.28 19.17
C GLU A 83 -42.90 -45.89 17.67
N GLY A 84 -41.89 -45.18 17.19
CA GLY A 84 -41.78 -44.74 15.78
C GLY A 84 -42.55 -43.46 15.44
N ASN A 85 -43.05 -42.73 16.43
CA ASN A 85 -43.71 -41.47 16.20
C ASN A 85 -42.71 -40.28 16.14
N TRP A 86 -43.10 -39.16 15.50
CA TRP A 86 -42.26 -38.01 15.38
C TRP A 86 -42.04 -37.32 16.75
N SER A 87 -40.80 -37.19 17.14
CA SER A 87 -40.40 -36.50 18.37
C SER A 87 -40.69 -34.97 18.31
N LYS A 88 -40.69 -34.32 19.47
CA LYS A 88 -40.81 -32.86 19.53
C LYS A 88 -39.68 -32.14 18.78
N ALA A 89 -38.49 -32.74 18.68
CA ALA A 89 -37.37 -32.23 17.94
C ALA A 89 -37.63 -32.23 16.41
N ALA A 90 -38.16 -33.32 15.88
CA ALA A 90 -38.54 -33.39 14.47
C ALA A 90 -39.70 -32.44 14.12
N GLN A 91 -40.72 -32.38 14.96
CA GLN A 91 -41.88 -31.51 14.79
C GLN A 91 -41.47 -30.00 14.90
N GLY A 92 -40.56 -29.67 15.81
CA GLY A 92 -40.00 -28.34 15.93
C GLY A 92 -39.17 -27.93 14.72
N PHE A 93 -38.36 -28.86 14.22
CA PHE A 93 -37.53 -28.65 13.04
C PHE A 93 -38.38 -28.37 11.80
N VAL A 94 -39.35 -29.23 11.43
CA VAL A 94 -40.19 -29.03 10.24
C VAL A 94 -41.01 -27.74 10.35
N ARG A 95 -41.54 -27.41 11.56
CA ARG A 95 -42.27 -26.19 11.80
C ARG A 95 -41.36 -24.93 11.56
N GLY A 96 -40.13 -25.01 12.01
CA GLY A 96 -39.11 -23.95 11.80
C GLY A 96 -38.76 -23.75 10.33
N GLN A 97 -38.93 -24.81 9.50
CA GLN A 97 -38.71 -24.73 8.06
C GLN A 97 -39.97 -24.46 7.25
N GLY A 98 -41.14 -24.33 7.90
CA GLY A 98 -42.43 -24.08 7.21
C GLY A 98 -42.98 -25.25 6.44
N VAL A 99 -42.57 -26.46 6.78
CA VAL A 99 -43.01 -27.75 6.16
C VAL A 99 -43.62 -28.66 7.19
N THR A 100 -44.08 -29.84 6.77
CA THR A 100 -44.76 -30.83 7.63
C THR A 100 -43.88 -32.07 7.85
N THR A 101 -44.25 -32.94 8.78
CA THR A 101 -43.54 -34.21 8.99
C THR A 101 -43.70 -35.17 7.83
N GLU A 102 -44.63 -34.95 6.91
CA GLU A 102 -44.81 -35.77 5.69
C GLU A 102 -43.76 -35.47 4.64
N ASP A 103 -43.11 -34.29 4.75
CA ASP A 103 -42.05 -33.83 3.83
C ASP A 103 -40.66 -34.34 4.24
N ILE A 104 -40.56 -35.11 5.35
CA ILE A 104 -39.29 -35.60 5.88
C ILE A 104 -38.78 -36.76 5.01
N VAL A 105 -37.53 -36.64 4.57
CA VAL A 105 -36.77 -37.74 3.92
C VAL A 105 -35.57 -38.06 4.81
N PHE A 106 -35.27 -39.35 4.97
CA PHE A 106 -34.03 -39.79 5.65
C PHE A 106 -32.90 -39.96 4.65
N LYS A 107 -31.76 -39.32 4.94
CA LYS A 107 -30.52 -39.52 4.19
C LYS A 107 -29.39 -39.91 5.14
N GLU A 108 -28.54 -40.80 4.69
CA GLU A 108 -27.37 -41.26 5.44
C GLU A 108 -26.18 -40.30 5.19
N LEU A 109 -25.53 -39.88 6.28
CA LEU A 109 -24.30 -39.11 6.24
C LEU A 109 -23.31 -39.68 7.27
N ASN A 110 -22.16 -40.19 6.80
CA ASN A 110 -21.14 -40.82 7.63
C ASN A 110 -21.66 -41.99 8.49
N GLY A 111 -22.51 -42.85 7.94
CA GLY A 111 -23.07 -44.01 8.64
C GLY A 111 -24.22 -43.67 9.62
N VAL A 112 -24.73 -42.45 9.61
CA VAL A 112 -25.85 -41.98 10.46
C VAL A 112 -26.96 -41.42 9.58
N GLU A 113 -28.20 -41.93 9.78
CA GLU A 113 -29.38 -41.37 9.10
C GLU A 113 -29.84 -40.10 9.80
N TYR A 114 -30.08 -39.03 8.99
CA TYR A 114 -30.59 -37.74 9.42
C TYR A 114 -31.91 -37.41 8.72
N VAL A 115 -32.73 -36.63 9.37
CA VAL A 115 -33.88 -35.96 8.76
C VAL A 115 -33.40 -34.90 7.76
N TYR A 116 -33.98 -34.93 6.57
CA TYR A 116 -33.86 -33.87 5.58
C TYR A 116 -35.25 -33.43 5.17
N VAL A 117 -35.42 -32.14 4.94
CA VAL A 117 -36.63 -31.56 4.33
C VAL A 117 -36.21 -30.63 3.21
N THR A 118 -37.01 -30.61 2.14
CA THR A 118 -36.84 -29.65 1.06
C THR A 118 -37.66 -28.40 1.39
N LYS A 119 -36.94 -27.31 1.66
CA LYS A 119 -37.56 -26.00 1.85
C LYS A 119 -37.73 -25.33 0.51
N PHE A 120 -38.97 -25.07 0.13
CA PHE A 120 -39.28 -24.29 -1.07
C PHE A 120 -39.43 -22.81 -0.69
N THR A 121 -38.59 -21.95 -1.23
CA THR A 121 -38.68 -20.49 -1.09
C THR A 121 -39.04 -19.91 -2.45
N LYS A 122 -40.27 -19.35 -2.54
CA LYS A 122 -40.70 -18.69 -3.77
C LYS A 122 -39.92 -17.41 -3.98
N GLY A 123 -39.35 -17.22 -5.16
CA GLY A 123 -38.65 -16.01 -5.52
C GLY A 123 -39.55 -14.76 -5.44
N GLN A 124 -39.00 -13.68 -4.87
CA GLN A 124 -39.66 -12.36 -4.82
C GLN A 124 -39.51 -11.67 -6.18
N SER A 125 -40.36 -10.69 -6.45
CA SER A 125 -40.20 -9.85 -7.64
C SER A 125 -38.91 -9.02 -7.55
N ALA A 126 -38.19 -8.90 -8.66
CA ALA A 126 -36.94 -8.11 -8.68
C ALA A 126 -37.19 -6.67 -8.18
N LYS A 127 -38.34 -6.04 -8.56
CA LYS A 127 -38.69 -4.71 -8.09
C LYS A 127 -38.81 -4.60 -6.57
N GLU A 128 -39.38 -5.62 -5.90
CA GLU A 128 -39.46 -5.63 -4.43
C GLU A 128 -38.08 -5.79 -3.79
N VAL A 129 -37.25 -6.68 -4.32
CA VAL A 129 -35.85 -6.89 -3.84
C VAL A 129 -35.03 -5.62 -4.01
N LEU A 130 -35.12 -4.98 -5.17
CA LEU A 130 -34.36 -3.76 -5.51
C LEU A 130 -34.74 -2.55 -4.65
N THR A 131 -35.90 -2.55 -3.94
CA THR A 131 -36.18 -1.49 -2.96
C THR A 131 -35.16 -1.39 -1.84
N LYS A 132 -34.36 -2.46 -1.60
CA LYS A 132 -33.30 -2.49 -0.60
C LYS A 132 -31.97 -1.86 -1.09
N LEU A 133 -31.94 -1.30 -2.30
CA LEU A 133 -30.75 -0.58 -2.79
C LEU A 133 -30.43 0.68 -1.97
N ASN A 134 -31.38 1.17 -1.13
CA ASN A 134 -31.05 2.18 -0.13
C ASN A 134 -29.93 1.76 0.80
N ASP A 135 -29.84 0.48 1.17
CA ASP A 135 -28.79 -0.06 2.04
C ASP A 135 -27.42 -0.05 1.32
N VAL A 136 -27.42 -0.30 0.01
CA VAL A 136 -26.22 -0.17 -0.82
C VAL A 136 -25.72 1.27 -0.81
N ILE A 137 -26.59 2.24 -1.07
CA ILE A 137 -26.24 3.66 -1.09
C ILE A 137 -25.68 4.11 0.26
N THR A 138 -26.38 3.78 1.35
CA THR A 138 -25.98 4.22 2.71
C THR A 138 -24.75 3.49 3.25
N SER A 139 -24.39 2.35 2.67
CA SER A 139 -23.19 1.60 3.05
C SER A 139 -21.91 2.07 2.37
N LEU A 140 -21.97 3.00 1.41
CA LEU A 140 -20.76 3.55 0.79
C LEU A 140 -19.89 4.26 1.84
N THR A 141 -18.60 4.04 1.76
CA THR A 141 -17.60 4.61 2.67
C THR A 141 -16.65 5.54 1.93
N PHE A 142 -16.23 6.61 2.58
CA PHE A 142 -15.41 7.64 1.98
C PHE A 142 -14.26 8.01 2.92
N PRO A 143 -13.11 8.46 2.41
CA PRO A 143 -11.98 8.87 3.24
C PRO A 143 -12.27 10.11 4.08
N VAL A 144 -13.19 10.97 3.61
CA VAL A 144 -13.68 12.16 4.31
C VAL A 144 -15.18 12.22 4.15
N THR A 145 -15.88 12.52 5.22
CA THR A 145 -17.35 12.67 5.25
C THR A 145 -17.75 14.00 5.85
N MET A 146 -18.99 14.38 5.63
CA MET A 146 -19.60 15.57 6.23
C MET A 146 -21.04 15.30 6.64
N HIS A 147 -21.50 16.01 7.66
CA HIS A 147 -22.91 16.15 7.99
C HIS A 147 -23.53 17.32 7.22
N TRP A 148 -24.83 17.24 6.94
CA TRP A 148 -25.59 18.39 6.40
C TRP A 148 -26.99 18.43 6.98
N ALA A 149 -27.63 19.58 6.92
CA ALA A 149 -28.92 19.85 7.54
C ALA A 149 -28.95 19.41 9.03
N ASN A 150 -29.95 18.63 9.44
CA ASN A 150 -30.08 18.11 10.80
C ASN A 150 -29.96 16.58 10.85
N TYR A 151 -29.24 15.97 9.91
CA TYR A 151 -29.08 14.53 9.87
C TYR A 151 -27.84 14.08 10.65
N ASP A 152 -27.97 12.99 11.39
CA ASP A 152 -26.83 12.27 12.00
C ASP A 152 -26.11 11.35 10.99
N PHE A 153 -26.49 11.45 9.71
CA PHE A 153 -25.91 10.68 8.61
C PHE A 153 -24.71 11.42 8.03
N GLU A 154 -23.64 10.67 7.80
CA GLU A 154 -22.43 11.17 7.16
C GLU A 154 -22.27 10.62 5.75
N TYR A 155 -21.91 11.49 4.81
CA TYR A 155 -21.63 11.12 3.43
C TYR A 155 -20.57 12.05 2.84
N ILE A 156 -20.05 11.72 1.63
CA ILE A 156 -19.04 12.57 0.97
C ILE A 156 -19.56 13.97 0.65
N ARG A 157 -20.80 14.06 0.21
CA ARG A 157 -21.52 15.30 -0.10
C ARG A 157 -23.03 15.07 0.07
N PRO A 158 -23.83 16.14 0.22
CA PRO A 158 -25.29 16.04 0.26
C PRO A 158 -25.86 15.31 -0.96
N ILE A 159 -26.80 14.40 -0.70
CA ILE A 159 -27.58 13.72 -1.74
C ILE A 159 -28.73 14.64 -2.14
N HIS A 160 -28.85 14.96 -3.43
CA HIS A 160 -29.86 15.87 -3.96
C HIS A 160 -30.99 15.19 -4.73
N TRP A 161 -30.67 14.09 -5.45
CA TRP A 161 -31.67 13.30 -6.18
C TRP A 161 -31.19 11.85 -6.28
N ILE A 162 -32.15 10.95 -6.51
CA ILE A 162 -31.89 9.55 -6.78
C ILE A 162 -32.75 9.10 -7.96
N VAL A 163 -32.11 8.55 -9.00
CA VAL A 163 -32.81 7.84 -10.07
C VAL A 163 -32.70 6.34 -9.79
N ALA A 164 -33.83 5.65 -9.78
CA ALA A 164 -33.86 4.19 -9.67
C ALA A 164 -34.99 3.64 -10.56
N LEU A 165 -34.57 3.01 -11.67
CA LEU A 165 -35.47 2.46 -12.69
C LEU A 165 -35.20 0.99 -12.93
N LEU A 166 -36.26 0.22 -13.10
CA LEU A 166 -36.19 -1.13 -13.68
C LEU A 166 -36.99 -1.07 -14.99
N ASP A 167 -36.28 -0.99 -16.11
CA ASP A 167 -36.80 -0.57 -17.42
C ASP A 167 -37.46 0.82 -17.34
N ASP A 168 -38.81 0.86 -17.40
CA ASP A 168 -39.65 2.06 -17.35
C ASP A 168 -40.30 2.27 -15.98
N GLU A 169 -40.10 1.37 -15.03
CA GLU A 169 -40.73 1.43 -13.72
C GLU A 169 -39.78 2.00 -12.66
N VAL A 170 -40.25 3.00 -11.91
CA VAL A 170 -39.50 3.52 -10.74
C VAL A 170 -39.49 2.47 -9.63
N ILE A 171 -38.31 2.19 -9.09
CA ILE A 171 -38.10 1.39 -7.90
C ILE A 171 -38.28 2.28 -6.67
N PRO A 172 -39.36 2.09 -5.85
CA PRO A 172 -39.70 3.03 -4.79
C PRO A 172 -38.90 2.78 -3.52
N PHE A 173 -37.98 3.69 -3.20
CA PHE A 173 -37.32 3.76 -1.89
C PHE A 173 -36.88 5.22 -1.62
N LYS A 174 -36.30 5.46 -0.46
CA LYS A 174 -35.74 6.78 -0.11
C LYS A 174 -34.45 6.63 0.70
N VAL A 175 -33.60 7.63 0.59
CA VAL A 175 -32.43 7.83 1.46
C VAL A 175 -32.61 9.20 2.12
N LEU A 176 -32.70 9.22 3.44
CA LEU A 176 -33.09 10.42 4.23
C LEU A 176 -34.46 10.96 3.76
N ASP A 177 -34.46 12.16 3.22
CA ASP A 177 -35.67 12.83 2.67
C ASP A 177 -35.74 12.75 1.13
N VAL A 178 -34.72 12.22 0.46
CA VAL A 178 -34.67 12.10 -0.99
C VAL A 178 -35.32 10.81 -1.45
N THR A 179 -36.43 10.94 -2.16
CA THR A 179 -37.21 9.83 -2.75
C THR A 179 -36.71 9.54 -4.16
N THR A 180 -36.65 8.27 -4.52
CA THR A 180 -36.32 7.82 -5.88
C THR A 180 -37.33 8.35 -6.91
N GLY A 181 -36.80 8.64 -8.08
CA GLY A 181 -37.55 9.09 -9.24
C GLY A 181 -36.93 8.65 -10.55
N GLN A 182 -37.32 9.31 -11.62
CA GLN A 182 -36.81 9.06 -12.98
C GLN A 182 -36.16 10.31 -13.60
N THR A 183 -35.93 11.36 -12.79
CA THR A 183 -35.42 12.65 -13.26
C THR A 183 -34.00 12.88 -12.69
N SER A 184 -33.06 13.08 -13.59
CA SER A 184 -31.70 13.50 -13.31
C SER A 184 -31.49 14.97 -13.68
N ARG A 185 -30.32 15.52 -13.39
CA ARG A 185 -29.94 16.89 -13.72
C ARG A 185 -28.90 16.91 -14.82
N GLY A 186 -29.08 17.77 -15.82
CA GLY A 186 -28.08 18.06 -16.82
C GLY A 186 -26.91 18.87 -16.27
N HIS A 187 -26.03 19.34 -17.16
CA HIS A 187 -24.93 20.21 -16.79
C HIS A 187 -25.43 21.49 -16.12
N ARG A 188 -24.78 21.89 -15.02
CA ARG A 188 -25.24 22.97 -14.12
C ARG A 188 -25.58 24.27 -14.85
N PHE A 189 -24.85 24.61 -15.91
CA PHE A 189 -24.98 25.89 -16.64
C PHE A 189 -25.46 25.73 -18.09
N LEU A 190 -25.36 24.55 -18.69
CA LEU A 190 -25.65 24.32 -20.10
C LEU A 190 -26.86 23.42 -20.33
N GLY A 191 -27.25 22.62 -19.35
CA GLY A 191 -28.29 21.62 -19.46
C GLY A 191 -29.45 21.89 -18.53
N ASP A 192 -30.58 21.23 -18.84
CA ASP A 192 -31.81 21.19 -18.06
C ASP A 192 -31.97 19.84 -17.34
N ASP A 193 -32.97 19.71 -16.49
CA ASP A 193 -33.37 18.44 -15.89
C ASP A 193 -33.76 17.41 -16.98
N VAL A 194 -33.41 16.17 -16.75
CA VAL A 194 -33.62 15.06 -17.70
C VAL A 194 -34.52 14.01 -17.09
N THR A 195 -35.63 13.72 -17.74
CA THR A 195 -36.51 12.62 -17.33
C THR A 195 -36.36 11.43 -18.26
N PHE A 196 -36.02 10.28 -17.66
CA PHE A 196 -35.88 9.02 -18.38
C PHE A 196 -37.21 8.28 -18.45
N GLN A 197 -37.56 7.82 -19.63
CA GLN A 197 -38.71 6.94 -19.81
C GLN A 197 -38.28 5.46 -19.69
N HIS A 198 -36.98 5.18 -19.91
CA HIS A 198 -36.42 3.86 -19.80
C HIS A 198 -34.95 3.93 -19.35
N ALA A 199 -34.50 2.92 -18.57
CA ALA A 199 -33.14 2.86 -18.03
C ALA A 199 -32.02 2.95 -19.09
N ASN A 200 -32.28 2.46 -20.30
CA ASN A 200 -31.30 2.48 -21.40
C ASN A 200 -31.08 3.86 -22.05
N GLU A 201 -31.93 4.85 -21.76
CA GLU A 201 -31.79 6.22 -22.28
C GLU A 201 -30.71 7.04 -21.56
N TYR A 202 -30.17 6.56 -20.45
CA TYR A 202 -29.36 7.29 -19.50
C TYR A 202 -28.21 8.07 -20.13
N GLU A 203 -27.31 7.37 -20.81
CA GLU A 203 -26.11 7.96 -21.39
C GLU A 203 -26.44 8.97 -22.49
N ALA A 204 -27.34 8.60 -23.39
CA ALA A 204 -27.70 9.43 -24.54
C ALA A 204 -28.39 10.74 -24.12
N LYS A 205 -29.37 10.67 -23.24
CA LYS A 205 -30.12 11.87 -22.79
C LYS A 205 -29.26 12.81 -21.95
N LEU A 206 -28.37 12.27 -21.10
CA LEU A 206 -27.45 13.12 -20.33
C LEU A 206 -26.44 13.81 -21.24
N LYS A 207 -25.96 13.11 -22.27
CA LYS A 207 -25.04 13.71 -23.26
C LYS A 207 -25.70 14.86 -24.03
N GLU A 208 -27.00 14.78 -24.35
CA GLU A 208 -27.78 15.87 -24.94
C GLU A 208 -27.87 17.09 -24.01
N GLN A 209 -27.71 16.88 -22.70
CA GLN A 209 -27.71 17.90 -21.68
C GLN A 209 -26.29 18.21 -21.15
N PHE A 210 -25.30 18.04 -21.99
CA PHE A 210 -23.88 18.36 -21.74
C PHE A 210 -23.31 17.63 -20.51
N VAL A 211 -23.66 16.37 -20.32
CA VAL A 211 -23.10 15.49 -19.31
C VAL A 211 -22.65 14.18 -19.94
N VAL A 212 -21.35 14.00 -20.07
CA VAL A 212 -20.73 12.75 -20.51
C VAL A 212 -20.47 11.90 -19.26
N VAL A 213 -21.35 10.96 -18.96
CA VAL A 213 -21.32 10.18 -17.71
C VAL A 213 -20.22 9.12 -17.69
N GLN A 214 -19.80 8.64 -18.87
CA GLN A 214 -18.74 7.63 -18.98
C GLN A 214 -17.37 8.26 -18.78
N PRO A 215 -16.63 7.91 -17.69
CA PRO A 215 -15.33 8.54 -17.41
C PRO A 215 -14.30 8.35 -18.50
N ASN A 216 -14.23 7.15 -19.08
CA ASN A 216 -13.27 6.85 -20.17
C ASN A 216 -13.54 7.68 -21.43
N GLU A 217 -14.81 7.95 -21.75
CA GLU A 217 -15.18 8.81 -22.86
C GLU A 217 -14.74 10.27 -22.59
N ARG A 218 -14.99 10.79 -21.39
CA ARG A 218 -14.53 12.12 -21.00
C ARG A 218 -13.01 12.24 -21.04
N LYS A 219 -12.30 11.23 -20.52
CA LYS A 219 -10.83 11.17 -20.53
C LYS A 219 -10.32 11.22 -21.99
N GLN A 220 -10.90 10.42 -22.86
CA GLN A 220 -10.51 10.39 -24.27
C GLN A 220 -10.79 11.73 -24.97
N MET A 221 -11.92 12.37 -24.67
CA MET A 221 -12.23 13.72 -25.20
C MET A 221 -11.17 14.74 -24.80
N ILE A 222 -10.69 14.70 -23.56
CA ILE A 222 -9.63 15.60 -23.06
C ILE A 222 -8.33 15.32 -23.82
N VAL A 223 -7.93 14.05 -23.90
CA VAL A 223 -6.71 13.61 -24.58
C VAL A 223 -6.71 14.05 -26.06
N ASP A 224 -7.80 13.80 -26.76
CA ASP A 224 -7.91 14.13 -28.19
C ASP A 224 -7.85 15.65 -28.44
N GLN A 225 -8.56 16.45 -27.62
CA GLN A 225 -8.55 17.90 -27.73
C GLN A 225 -7.17 18.48 -27.35
N ALA A 226 -6.56 18.02 -26.26
CA ALA A 226 -5.26 18.52 -25.81
C ALA A 226 -4.15 18.20 -26.84
N ASN A 227 -4.14 16.99 -27.37
CA ASN A 227 -3.20 16.59 -28.43
C ASN A 227 -3.40 17.38 -29.73
N ALA A 228 -4.65 17.65 -30.12
CA ALA A 228 -4.95 18.47 -31.29
C ALA A 228 -4.41 19.90 -31.14
N LEU A 229 -4.60 20.52 -29.98
CA LEU A 229 -4.09 21.85 -29.65
C LEU A 229 -2.55 21.88 -29.64
N ALA A 230 -1.91 20.87 -29.06
CA ALA A 230 -0.46 20.76 -29.04
C ALA A 230 0.12 20.56 -30.43
N ALA A 231 -0.49 19.69 -31.25
CA ALA A 231 -0.06 19.42 -32.62
C ALA A 231 -0.18 20.66 -33.52
N GLU A 232 -1.25 21.46 -33.39
CA GLU A 232 -1.42 22.72 -34.14
C GLU A 232 -0.26 23.69 -33.91
N LYS A 233 0.34 23.69 -32.72
CA LYS A 233 1.41 24.59 -32.31
C LYS A 233 2.81 23.93 -32.40
N ASN A 234 2.92 22.66 -32.81
CA ASN A 234 4.15 21.88 -32.82
C ASN A 234 4.76 21.76 -31.39
N TRP A 235 3.93 21.62 -30.37
CA TRP A 235 4.36 21.41 -29.00
C TRP A 235 4.40 19.92 -28.64
N GLN A 236 5.28 19.58 -27.72
CA GLN A 236 5.26 18.30 -27.01
C GLN A 236 4.36 18.44 -25.80
N LEU A 237 3.44 17.52 -25.64
CA LEU A 237 2.53 17.41 -24.51
C LEU A 237 2.73 16.05 -23.86
N ALA A 238 3.26 16.04 -22.63
CA ALA A 238 3.26 14.86 -21.79
C ALA A 238 2.06 14.95 -20.86
N LEU A 239 1.04 14.14 -21.12
CA LEU A 239 -0.12 14.07 -20.24
C LEU A 239 0.26 13.23 -19.00
N ASP A 240 0.36 13.89 -17.86
CA ASP A 240 0.49 13.23 -16.58
C ASP A 240 -0.81 12.49 -16.26
N GLU A 241 -0.72 11.19 -16.01
CA GLU A 241 -1.90 10.32 -15.83
C GLU A 241 -2.70 10.68 -14.56
N GLU A 242 -2.04 11.09 -13.48
CA GLU A 242 -2.72 11.49 -12.24
C GLU A 242 -3.47 12.80 -12.43
N LEU A 243 -2.82 13.78 -13.06
CA LEU A 243 -3.47 15.05 -13.40
C LEU A 243 -4.62 14.83 -14.38
N LEU A 244 -4.45 13.99 -15.39
CA LEU A 244 -5.50 13.67 -16.38
C LEU A 244 -6.70 13.01 -15.70
N GLU A 245 -6.49 12.10 -14.78
CA GLU A 245 -7.55 11.47 -14.00
C GLU A 245 -8.26 12.49 -13.11
N GLU A 246 -7.49 13.37 -12.43
CA GLU A 246 -8.07 14.43 -11.62
C GLU A 246 -8.93 15.38 -12.47
N VAL A 247 -8.41 15.86 -13.59
CA VAL A 247 -9.14 16.77 -14.51
C VAL A 247 -10.40 16.10 -15.07
N THR A 248 -10.32 14.81 -15.43
CA THR A 248 -11.48 14.02 -15.88
C THR A 248 -12.59 14.00 -14.83
N ASN A 249 -12.21 13.93 -13.55
CA ASN A 249 -13.14 13.88 -12.41
C ASN A 249 -13.57 15.28 -11.92
N LEU A 250 -13.09 16.36 -12.53
CA LEU A 250 -13.52 17.74 -12.26
C LEU A 250 -14.58 18.24 -13.25
N VAL A 251 -14.80 17.53 -14.38
CA VAL A 251 -15.66 18.02 -15.45
C VAL A 251 -16.76 17.03 -15.82
N GLU A 252 -17.89 17.54 -16.29
CA GLU A 252 -18.98 16.75 -16.88
C GLU A 252 -18.96 16.83 -18.40
N TYR A 253 -18.51 17.96 -18.95
CA TYR A 253 -18.38 18.21 -20.38
C TYR A 253 -17.08 18.96 -20.68
N PRO A 254 -16.02 18.27 -21.10
CA PRO A 254 -14.71 18.86 -21.23
C PRO A 254 -14.54 19.68 -22.51
N THR A 255 -14.00 20.89 -22.39
CA THR A 255 -13.49 21.69 -23.51
C THR A 255 -12.07 22.15 -23.19
N ALA A 256 -11.09 21.65 -23.91
CA ALA A 256 -9.69 22.03 -23.74
C ALA A 256 -9.41 23.38 -24.43
N PHE A 257 -8.50 24.18 -23.85
CA PHE A 257 -8.06 25.44 -24.39
C PHE A 257 -6.59 25.70 -24.06
N VAL A 258 -5.98 26.62 -24.83
CA VAL A 258 -4.62 27.11 -24.58
C VAL A 258 -4.67 28.43 -23.86
N GLY A 259 -3.88 28.58 -22.80
CA GLY A 259 -3.55 29.85 -22.19
C GLY A 259 -2.05 30.16 -22.30
N SER A 260 -1.67 31.40 -21.93
CA SER A 260 -0.30 31.88 -22.01
C SER A 260 0.08 32.73 -20.80
N PHE A 261 1.39 32.89 -20.60
CA PHE A 261 1.97 33.79 -19.62
C PHE A 261 3.22 34.47 -20.22
N ASP A 262 3.74 35.50 -19.53
CA ASP A 262 4.90 36.24 -20.02
C ASP A 262 6.18 35.39 -19.94
N GLU A 263 6.99 35.38 -21.02
CA GLU A 263 8.27 34.66 -21.11
C GLU A 263 9.26 35.04 -19.97
N LYS A 264 9.14 36.20 -19.35
CA LYS A 264 9.99 36.62 -18.23
C LYS A 264 9.98 35.60 -17.09
N TYR A 265 8.84 34.90 -16.85
CA TYR A 265 8.72 33.93 -15.79
C TYR A 265 9.52 32.63 -16.05
N LEU A 266 9.94 32.35 -17.28
CA LEU A 266 10.85 31.25 -17.61
C LEU A 266 12.25 31.41 -16.98
N SER A 267 12.53 32.54 -16.34
CA SER A 267 13.73 32.73 -15.50
C SER A 267 13.66 32.03 -14.14
N VAL A 268 12.48 31.63 -13.73
CA VAL A 268 12.24 30.81 -12.54
C VAL A 268 12.41 29.32 -12.93
N PRO A 269 12.91 28.46 -12.05
CA PRO A 269 13.07 27.04 -12.37
C PRO A 269 11.77 26.40 -12.88
N ASP A 270 11.90 25.55 -13.90
CA ASP A 270 10.76 24.84 -14.53
C ASP A 270 9.86 24.16 -13.51
N GLU A 271 10.46 23.53 -12.50
CA GLU A 271 9.72 22.77 -11.47
C GLU A 271 8.75 23.68 -10.69
N VAL A 272 9.11 24.94 -10.45
CA VAL A 272 8.22 25.90 -9.79
C VAL A 272 7.03 26.26 -10.68
N LEU A 273 7.31 26.50 -11.97
CA LEU A 273 6.26 26.86 -12.94
C LEU A 273 5.33 25.67 -13.16
N VAL A 274 5.88 24.46 -13.32
CA VAL A 274 5.11 23.22 -13.48
C VAL A 274 4.26 22.95 -12.24
N THR A 275 4.80 23.10 -11.04
CA THR A 275 4.05 22.96 -9.79
C THR A 275 2.90 23.97 -9.72
N SER A 276 3.16 25.23 -10.05
CA SER A 276 2.11 26.26 -10.07
C SER A 276 0.98 25.93 -11.05
N MET A 277 1.32 25.38 -12.22
CA MET A 277 0.35 24.95 -13.23
C MET A 277 -0.38 23.66 -12.81
N LYS A 278 0.34 22.61 -12.47
CA LYS A 278 -0.19 21.28 -12.19
C LYS A 278 -0.94 21.23 -10.86
N GLU A 279 -0.26 21.53 -9.76
CA GLU A 279 -0.79 21.30 -8.40
C GLU A 279 -1.81 22.36 -7.97
N HIS A 280 -1.66 23.61 -8.44
CA HIS A 280 -2.53 24.68 -7.99
C HIS A 280 -3.67 24.99 -8.97
N GLN A 281 -3.46 24.78 -10.28
CA GLN A 281 -4.42 25.17 -11.32
C GLN A 281 -4.97 24.01 -12.14
N ARG A 282 -4.39 22.82 -12.06
CA ARG A 282 -4.75 21.64 -12.87
C ARG A 282 -4.57 21.89 -14.36
N TYR A 283 -3.46 22.56 -14.74
CA TYR A 283 -3.08 22.80 -16.12
C TYR A 283 -1.98 21.86 -16.56
N PHE A 284 -1.99 21.50 -17.84
CA PHE A 284 -0.95 20.70 -18.48
C PHE A 284 0.12 21.62 -19.06
N GLU A 285 1.37 21.35 -18.75
CA GLU A 285 2.51 22.04 -19.34
C GLU A 285 2.73 21.64 -20.80
N VAL A 286 3.32 22.52 -21.58
CA VAL A 286 3.73 22.24 -22.95
C VAL A 286 5.20 22.59 -23.14
N ARG A 287 5.90 21.79 -23.94
CA ARG A 287 7.32 21.95 -24.24
C ARG A 287 7.55 22.04 -25.75
N ASN A 288 8.67 22.61 -26.13
CA ASN A 288 9.10 22.61 -27.53
C ASN A 288 9.76 21.25 -27.88
N ASP A 289 10.21 21.12 -29.14
CA ASP A 289 10.90 19.92 -29.65
C ASP A 289 12.25 19.62 -28.98
N GLN A 290 12.82 20.60 -28.27
CA GLN A 290 14.05 20.46 -27.49
C GLN A 290 13.77 20.11 -26.02
N GLY A 291 12.51 19.96 -25.64
CA GLY A 291 12.09 19.66 -24.28
C GLY A 291 12.08 20.87 -23.34
N LEU A 292 12.25 22.11 -23.83
CA LEU A 292 12.19 23.31 -23.03
C LEU A 292 10.75 23.72 -22.75
N LEU A 293 10.46 24.12 -21.52
CA LEU A 293 9.14 24.60 -21.12
C LEU A 293 8.74 25.84 -21.96
N MET A 294 7.52 25.84 -22.45
CA MET A 294 6.95 26.93 -23.21
C MET A 294 6.11 27.84 -22.28
N PRO A 295 6.01 29.16 -22.59
CA PRO A 295 5.19 30.11 -21.81
C PRO A 295 3.69 29.94 -22.11
N HIS A 296 3.24 28.70 -22.17
CA HIS A 296 1.88 28.30 -22.49
C HIS A 296 1.45 27.10 -21.65
N PHE A 297 0.14 26.92 -21.55
CA PHE A 297 -0.45 25.77 -20.87
C PHE A 297 -1.72 25.32 -21.58
N ILE A 298 -2.09 24.07 -21.39
CA ILE A 298 -3.40 23.54 -21.78
C ILE A 298 -4.23 23.31 -20.52
N ALA A 299 -5.45 23.82 -20.53
CA ALA A 299 -6.39 23.63 -19.44
C ALA A 299 -7.74 23.12 -19.99
N VAL A 300 -8.59 22.61 -19.11
CA VAL A 300 -9.88 22.05 -19.46
C VAL A 300 -10.98 22.76 -18.70
N ARG A 301 -11.93 23.31 -19.45
CA ARG A 301 -13.16 23.89 -18.92
C ARG A 301 -14.22 22.82 -18.75
N ASN A 302 -14.98 22.89 -17.69
CA ASN A 302 -16.27 22.18 -17.57
C ASN A 302 -17.37 22.99 -18.26
N GLY A 303 -17.58 22.76 -19.54
CA GLY A 303 -18.56 23.48 -20.37
C GLY A 303 -18.18 23.52 -21.83
N ASP A 304 -18.97 24.23 -22.65
CA ASP A 304 -18.77 24.39 -24.08
C ASP A 304 -17.72 25.47 -24.42
N ASN A 305 -17.56 25.82 -25.70
CA ASN A 305 -16.60 26.82 -26.19
C ASN A 305 -17.19 28.25 -26.28
N VAL A 306 -18.41 28.47 -25.83
CA VAL A 306 -19.03 29.80 -25.88
C VAL A 306 -18.35 30.71 -24.86
N HIS A 307 -17.91 31.90 -25.31
CA HIS A 307 -17.14 32.87 -24.51
C HIS A 307 -15.85 32.31 -23.93
N LEU A 308 -15.20 31.39 -24.63
CA LEU A 308 -13.97 30.74 -24.18
C LEU A 308 -12.83 31.75 -23.95
N GLU A 309 -12.79 32.85 -24.71
CA GLU A 309 -11.84 33.95 -24.54
C GLU A 309 -11.88 34.61 -23.15
N ASN A 310 -13.05 34.66 -22.51
CA ASN A 310 -13.18 35.17 -21.14
C ASN A 310 -12.65 34.17 -20.11
N VAL A 311 -12.86 32.87 -20.36
CA VAL A 311 -12.33 31.79 -19.54
C VAL A 311 -10.81 31.78 -19.60
N ILE A 312 -10.22 31.86 -20.82
CA ILE A 312 -8.77 31.93 -21.01
C ILE A 312 -8.18 33.10 -20.22
N LYS A 313 -8.69 34.32 -20.42
CA LYS A 313 -8.22 35.51 -19.68
C LYS A 313 -8.33 35.35 -18.16
N GLY A 314 -9.39 34.72 -17.68
CA GLY A 314 -9.58 34.45 -16.25
C GLY A 314 -8.51 33.52 -15.71
N ASN A 315 -8.25 32.42 -16.39
CA ASN A 315 -7.25 31.42 -16.01
C ASN A 315 -5.82 31.98 -16.11
N GLU A 316 -5.50 32.72 -17.19
CA GLU A 316 -4.21 33.40 -17.33
C GLU A 316 -3.96 34.38 -16.17
N LYS A 317 -4.95 35.18 -15.79
CA LYS A 317 -4.83 36.12 -14.67
C LYS A 317 -4.55 35.44 -13.34
N VAL A 318 -5.19 34.30 -13.06
CA VAL A 318 -4.96 33.54 -11.83
C VAL A 318 -3.56 32.94 -11.82
N LEU A 319 -3.12 32.36 -12.93
CA LEU A 319 -1.77 31.79 -13.05
C LEU A 319 -0.71 32.90 -12.93
N ILE A 320 -0.85 34.03 -13.61
CA ILE A 320 0.09 35.14 -13.56
C ILE A 320 0.29 35.63 -12.13
N ALA A 321 -0.75 35.77 -11.33
CA ALA A 321 -0.61 36.18 -9.92
C ALA A 321 0.28 35.19 -9.12
N ARG A 322 0.13 33.87 -9.36
CA ARG A 322 0.99 32.84 -8.75
C ARG A 322 2.43 32.90 -9.24
N LEU A 323 2.62 33.18 -10.53
CA LEU A 323 3.96 33.28 -11.11
C LEU A 323 4.69 34.57 -10.63
N GLU A 324 3.97 35.65 -10.40
CA GLU A 324 4.53 36.88 -9.80
C GLU A 324 5.02 36.60 -8.38
N ASP A 325 4.25 35.91 -7.55
CA ASP A 325 4.66 35.51 -6.21
C ASP A 325 5.89 34.58 -6.27
N ALA A 326 5.88 33.57 -7.16
CA ALA A 326 7.00 32.68 -7.34
C ALA A 326 8.30 33.40 -7.79
N GLU A 327 8.21 34.31 -8.76
CA GLU A 327 9.34 35.11 -9.22
C GLU A 327 9.90 35.98 -8.07
N PHE A 328 9.02 36.60 -7.28
CA PHE A 328 9.41 37.37 -6.13
C PHE A 328 10.14 36.52 -5.08
N PHE A 329 9.57 35.37 -4.67
CA PHE A 329 10.19 34.50 -3.68
C PHE A 329 11.52 33.95 -4.18
N TYR A 330 11.61 33.52 -5.44
CA TYR A 330 12.86 33.04 -6.04
C TYR A 330 13.96 34.10 -5.99
N ASN A 331 13.64 35.35 -6.30
CA ASN A 331 14.59 36.46 -6.28
C ASN A 331 14.99 36.86 -4.86
N GLU A 332 14.09 36.80 -3.88
CA GLU A 332 14.42 37.03 -2.46
C GLU A 332 15.30 35.92 -1.89
N ASP A 333 14.99 34.67 -2.21
CA ASP A 333 15.74 33.51 -1.71
C ASP A 333 17.17 33.46 -2.24
N LYS A 334 17.41 33.90 -3.48
CA LYS A 334 18.78 34.07 -4.02
C LYS A 334 19.68 35.01 -3.23
N LYS A 335 19.11 35.87 -2.40
CA LYS A 335 19.87 36.77 -1.52
C LYS A 335 20.31 36.11 -0.21
N LEU A 336 19.72 34.97 0.14
CA LEU A 336 20.03 34.19 1.33
C LEU A 336 21.27 33.33 1.09
N THR A 337 22.12 33.18 2.08
CA THR A 337 23.20 32.20 2.07
C THR A 337 22.74 30.89 2.71
N ILE A 338 23.31 29.78 2.28
CA ILE A 338 23.03 28.46 2.86
C ILE A 338 23.28 28.47 4.37
N GLU A 339 24.41 29.08 4.82
CA GLU A 339 24.76 29.17 6.22
C GLU A 339 23.75 29.98 7.05
N ALA A 340 23.22 31.06 6.49
CA ALA A 340 22.17 31.83 7.15
C ALA A 340 20.86 31.03 7.28
N CYS A 341 20.53 30.22 6.28
CA CYS A 341 19.38 29.35 6.34
C CYS A 341 19.58 28.23 7.37
N VAL A 342 20.73 27.58 7.40
CA VAL A 342 21.07 26.53 8.40
C VAL A 342 21.01 27.12 9.83
N GLU A 343 21.48 28.34 10.03
CA GLU A 343 21.39 28.98 11.36
C GLU A 343 19.95 29.22 11.81
N LYS A 344 19.04 29.56 10.90
CA LYS A 344 17.61 29.69 11.20
C LYS A 344 16.97 28.35 11.63
N LEU A 345 17.46 27.18 11.13
CA LEU A 345 16.94 25.86 11.45
C LEU A 345 17.13 25.47 12.93
N LYS A 346 18.01 26.14 13.65
CA LYS A 346 18.15 25.98 15.11
C LYS A 346 16.88 26.39 15.87
N ASN A 347 16.09 27.27 15.30
CA ASN A 347 14.84 27.76 15.88
C ASN A 347 13.60 27.06 15.29
N VAL A 348 13.77 26.12 14.37
CA VAL A 348 12.68 25.34 13.80
C VAL A 348 12.58 24.03 14.56
N THR A 349 11.56 23.89 15.39
CA THR A 349 11.32 22.68 16.17
C THR A 349 10.97 21.52 15.28
N PHE A 350 11.74 20.41 15.34
CA PHE A 350 11.36 19.14 14.73
C PHE A 350 10.30 18.45 15.59
N HIS A 351 10.60 18.28 16.86
CA HIS A 351 9.65 17.81 17.86
C HIS A 351 10.13 18.20 19.26
N GLU A 352 9.23 18.58 20.17
CA GLU A 352 9.58 19.08 21.51
C GLU A 352 10.46 18.16 22.37
N LYS A 353 10.38 16.83 22.15
CA LYS A 353 11.17 15.82 22.88
C LYS A 353 12.45 15.41 22.15
N ILE A 354 12.63 15.82 20.90
CA ILE A 354 13.70 15.33 20.02
C ILE A 354 14.61 16.49 19.57
N GLY A 355 14.12 17.73 19.73
CA GLY A 355 14.86 18.95 19.40
C GLY A 355 14.45 19.63 18.11
N SER A 356 15.34 20.45 17.59
CA SER A 356 15.19 21.25 16.38
C SER A 356 15.55 20.47 15.10
N ILE A 357 15.23 21.04 13.95
CA ILE A 357 15.70 20.52 12.65
C ILE A 357 17.23 20.54 12.59
N TYR A 358 17.89 21.53 13.18
CA TYR A 358 19.35 21.59 13.22
C TYR A 358 19.95 20.41 14.00
N GLU A 359 19.41 20.07 15.18
CA GLU A 359 19.86 18.90 15.95
C GLU A 359 19.60 17.59 15.21
N LYS A 360 18.47 17.46 14.51
CA LYS A 360 18.23 16.35 13.58
C LYS A 360 19.33 16.27 12.51
N MET A 361 19.70 17.39 11.88
CA MET A 361 20.76 17.43 10.87
C MET A 361 22.12 16.96 11.45
N GLN A 362 22.42 17.31 12.70
CA GLN A 362 23.64 16.85 13.36
C GLN A 362 23.65 15.33 13.56
N ARG A 363 22.53 14.73 13.97
CA ARG A 363 22.39 13.28 14.09
C ARG A 363 22.47 12.58 12.74
N VAL A 364 21.78 13.12 11.74
CA VAL A 364 21.79 12.59 10.37
C VAL A 364 23.21 12.62 9.78
N ALA A 365 23.97 13.70 10.02
CA ALA A 365 25.36 13.76 9.58
C ALA A 365 26.24 12.67 10.19
N LEU A 366 26.03 12.37 11.48
CA LEU A 366 26.71 11.26 12.16
C LEU A 366 26.32 9.90 11.58
N ILE A 367 25.01 9.63 11.46
CA ILE A 367 24.45 8.38 10.94
C ILE A 367 24.92 8.17 9.50
N ALA A 368 24.86 9.21 8.65
CA ALA A 368 25.30 9.16 7.26
C ALA A 368 26.78 8.76 7.13
N GLN A 369 27.65 9.31 7.96
CA GLN A 369 29.07 8.92 7.97
C GLN A 369 29.29 7.47 8.41
N ILE A 370 28.54 6.98 9.39
CA ILE A 370 28.60 5.58 9.80
C ILE A 370 28.15 4.66 8.65
N ILE A 371 26.98 4.95 8.05
CA ILE A 371 26.44 4.18 6.94
C ILE A 371 27.39 4.24 5.72
N GLY A 372 27.84 5.44 5.33
CA GLY A 372 28.70 5.65 4.17
C GLY A 372 29.97 4.79 4.21
N ARG A 373 30.64 4.72 5.37
CA ARG A 373 31.80 3.85 5.56
C ARG A 373 31.43 2.36 5.47
N LYS A 374 30.31 1.95 6.05
CA LYS A 374 29.85 0.55 6.03
C LYS A 374 29.51 0.07 4.62
N VAL A 375 28.93 0.94 3.80
CA VAL A 375 28.59 0.61 2.40
C VAL A 375 29.76 0.80 1.43
N GLY A 376 30.90 1.30 1.91
CA GLY A 376 32.13 1.40 1.16
C GLY A 376 32.24 2.63 0.25
N LEU A 377 31.67 3.77 0.64
CA LEU A 377 31.90 5.02 -0.08
C LEU A 377 33.38 5.41 -0.04
N SER A 378 33.88 5.98 -1.14
CA SER A 378 35.21 6.55 -1.23
C SER A 378 35.39 7.77 -0.32
N GLU A 379 36.61 8.18 -0.02
CA GLU A 379 36.90 9.36 0.79
C GLU A 379 36.28 10.64 0.18
N GLU A 380 36.31 10.78 -1.16
CA GLU A 380 35.68 11.91 -1.85
C GLU A 380 34.15 11.91 -1.66
N GLU A 381 33.51 10.75 -1.81
CA GLU A 381 32.07 10.61 -1.57
C GLU A 381 31.70 10.85 -0.11
N LEU A 382 32.57 10.46 0.85
CA LEU A 382 32.37 10.75 2.27
C LEU A 382 32.50 12.24 2.60
N GLU A 383 33.40 12.97 1.92
CA GLU A 383 33.48 14.44 2.03
C GLU A 383 32.22 15.11 1.46
N ASP A 384 31.77 14.70 0.28
CA ASP A 384 30.55 15.23 -0.34
C ASP A 384 29.31 14.88 0.48
N LEU A 385 29.20 13.67 1.02
CA LEU A 385 28.16 13.26 1.95
C LEU A 385 28.16 14.09 3.23
N LYS A 386 29.33 14.37 3.77
CA LYS A 386 29.47 15.24 4.95
C LYS A 386 28.91 16.63 4.65
N ARG A 387 29.34 17.27 3.55
CA ARG A 387 28.83 18.58 3.18
C ARG A 387 27.32 18.55 2.93
N ALA A 388 26.83 17.56 2.19
CA ALA A 388 25.40 17.40 1.94
C ALA A 388 24.61 17.30 3.26
N SER A 389 25.04 16.46 4.20
CA SER A 389 24.36 16.26 5.49
C SER A 389 24.36 17.51 6.39
N GLU A 390 25.36 18.38 6.25
CA GLU A 390 25.43 19.65 6.99
C GLU A 390 24.42 20.70 6.50
N ILE A 391 23.91 20.56 5.26
CA ILE A 391 23.09 21.61 4.63
C ILE A 391 21.74 21.11 4.10
N TYR A 392 21.48 19.84 4.02
CA TYR A 392 20.40 19.21 3.24
C TYR A 392 18.96 19.68 3.53
N LYS A 393 18.73 20.39 4.63
CA LYS A 393 17.41 20.94 5.01
C LYS A 393 17.35 22.47 4.93
N PHE A 394 18.39 23.14 4.40
CA PHE A 394 18.46 24.60 4.43
C PHE A 394 17.29 25.27 3.68
N ASP A 395 16.74 24.62 2.67
CA ASP A 395 15.65 25.14 1.85
C ASP A 395 14.30 25.23 2.59
N LEU A 396 14.13 24.52 3.70
CA LEU A 396 12.90 24.57 4.51
C LEU A 396 12.57 25.97 5.05
N VAL A 397 13.55 26.86 5.16
CA VAL A 397 13.36 28.26 5.64
C VAL A 397 13.42 29.28 4.52
N THR A 398 13.38 28.84 3.27
CA THR A 398 13.23 29.69 2.10
C THR A 398 11.79 30.08 1.87
N ASN A 399 11.55 31.23 1.24
CA ASN A 399 10.19 31.68 0.92
C ASN A 399 9.52 30.73 -0.09
N MET A 400 10.29 30.23 -1.08
CA MET A 400 9.80 29.32 -2.11
C MET A 400 9.25 28.04 -1.50
N VAL A 401 9.99 27.36 -0.61
CA VAL A 401 9.53 26.12 0.04
C VAL A 401 8.42 26.41 1.06
N GLY A 402 8.40 27.61 1.63
CA GLY A 402 7.29 28.06 2.48
C GLY A 402 5.96 28.15 1.74
N GLU A 403 5.96 28.60 0.47
CA GLU A 403 4.76 28.70 -0.39
C GLU A 403 4.48 27.38 -1.14
N PHE A 404 5.53 26.67 -1.57
CA PHE A 404 5.47 25.42 -2.32
C PHE A 404 6.18 24.28 -1.56
N PRO A 405 5.57 23.73 -0.51
CA PRO A 405 6.20 22.68 0.31
C PRO A 405 6.61 21.44 -0.46
N GLU A 406 5.92 21.14 -1.57
CA GLU A 406 6.20 20.01 -2.48
C GLU A 406 7.55 20.18 -3.21
N LEU A 407 8.10 21.38 -3.27
CA LEU A 407 9.40 21.68 -3.88
C LEU A 407 10.58 21.55 -2.91
N GLN A 408 10.34 21.11 -1.66
CA GLN A 408 11.43 20.86 -0.73
C GLN A 408 12.39 19.80 -1.30
N GLY A 409 13.69 20.03 -1.13
CA GLY A 409 14.75 19.24 -1.74
C GLY A 409 15.03 19.61 -3.19
N ILE A 410 14.03 19.80 -4.03
CA ILE A 410 14.18 20.26 -5.42
C ILE A 410 14.77 21.67 -5.43
N MET A 411 14.18 22.59 -4.67
CA MET A 411 14.72 23.95 -4.55
C MET A 411 16.03 23.99 -3.76
N GLY A 412 16.22 23.06 -2.81
CA GLY A 412 17.49 22.84 -2.15
C GLY A 412 18.62 22.52 -3.13
N GLU A 413 18.40 21.61 -4.09
CA GLU A 413 19.35 21.31 -5.16
C GLU A 413 19.66 22.55 -6.01
N LYS A 414 18.60 23.25 -6.48
CA LYS A 414 18.75 24.43 -7.34
C LYS A 414 19.53 25.55 -6.66
N TYR A 415 19.17 25.90 -5.43
CA TYR A 415 19.86 26.95 -4.67
C TYR A 415 21.29 26.55 -4.28
N ALA A 416 21.54 25.27 -3.97
CA ALA A 416 22.89 24.78 -3.70
C ALA A 416 23.80 24.94 -4.93
N LEU A 417 23.33 24.57 -6.11
CA LEU A 417 24.06 24.77 -7.38
C LEU A 417 24.32 26.24 -7.66
N LEU A 418 23.35 27.12 -7.44
CA LEU A 418 23.50 28.56 -7.63
C LEU A 418 24.56 29.18 -6.69
N GLN A 419 24.74 28.60 -5.52
CA GLN A 419 25.74 29.03 -4.55
C GLN A 419 27.10 28.33 -4.67
N GLY A 420 27.26 27.51 -5.70
CA GLY A 420 28.54 26.89 -6.07
C GLY A 420 28.85 25.57 -5.36
N GLU A 421 27.85 24.92 -4.75
CA GLU A 421 28.02 23.57 -4.22
C GLU A 421 28.29 22.56 -5.35
N LYS A 422 29.03 21.49 -5.05
CA LYS A 422 29.27 20.41 -6.01
C LYS A 422 27.95 19.76 -6.47
N PRO A 423 27.83 19.36 -7.74
CA PRO A 423 26.62 18.68 -8.22
C PRO A 423 26.25 17.45 -7.38
N ALA A 424 27.22 16.64 -6.93
CA ALA A 424 26.98 15.48 -6.08
C ALA A 424 26.30 15.85 -4.74
N VAL A 425 26.76 16.97 -4.12
CA VAL A 425 26.14 17.51 -2.89
C VAL A 425 24.71 17.98 -3.16
N ALA A 426 24.54 18.74 -4.23
CA ALA A 426 23.23 19.29 -4.58
C ALA A 426 22.20 18.19 -4.92
N THR A 427 22.59 17.19 -5.71
CA THR A 427 21.75 16.04 -6.02
C THR A 427 21.34 15.25 -4.76
N ALA A 428 22.28 15.04 -3.83
CA ALA A 428 21.99 14.36 -2.57
C ALA A 428 20.94 15.13 -1.73
N ILE A 429 20.94 16.48 -1.79
CA ILE A 429 19.92 17.30 -1.14
C ILE A 429 18.52 16.99 -1.69
N ARG A 430 18.37 16.84 -3.00
CA ARG A 430 17.10 16.44 -3.61
C ARG A 430 16.73 15.00 -3.24
N GLU A 431 17.67 14.07 -3.40
CA GLU A 431 17.42 12.64 -3.29
C GLU A 431 17.14 12.15 -1.87
N HIS A 432 17.51 12.89 -0.84
CA HIS A 432 17.30 12.43 0.54
C HIS A 432 15.80 12.28 0.91
N TYR A 433 14.91 12.95 0.22
CA TYR A 433 13.46 12.77 0.40
C TYR A 433 12.94 11.47 -0.21
N LEU A 434 13.64 10.93 -1.21
CA LEU A 434 13.21 9.73 -1.93
C LEU A 434 13.32 8.45 -1.07
N PRO A 435 12.43 7.47 -1.26
CA PRO A 435 11.17 7.60 -1.97
C PRO A 435 10.14 8.41 -1.16
N THR A 436 9.30 9.18 -1.82
CA THR A 436 8.24 9.98 -1.20
C THR A 436 6.95 9.18 -0.99
N SER A 437 6.80 8.08 -1.73
CA SER A 437 5.66 7.16 -1.66
C SER A 437 6.12 5.70 -1.67
N SER A 438 5.17 4.76 -1.46
CA SER A 438 5.47 3.33 -1.46
C SER A 438 6.05 2.82 -2.79
N GLU A 439 5.69 3.43 -3.91
CA GLU A 439 6.17 3.07 -5.25
C GLU A 439 6.98 4.18 -5.92
N GLY A 440 7.23 5.28 -5.20
CA GLY A 440 7.99 6.42 -5.68
C GLY A 440 9.43 6.06 -6.09
N GLU A 441 10.04 6.96 -6.85
CA GLU A 441 11.43 6.86 -7.29
C GLU A 441 12.39 6.68 -6.12
N LEU A 442 13.50 5.98 -6.37
CA LEU A 442 14.56 5.76 -5.39
C LEU A 442 15.75 6.69 -5.67
N PRO A 443 16.58 6.99 -4.66
CA PRO A 443 17.81 7.75 -4.88
C PRO A 443 18.71 7.02 -5.89
N GLU A 444 19.15 7.73 -6.93
CA GLU A 444 20.05 7.17 -7.95
C GLU A 444 21.48 7.12 -7.45
N THR A 445 21.94 8.21 -6.81
CA THR A 445 23.32 8.32 -6.32
C THR A 445 23.55 7.59 -5.01
N ALA A 446 24.75 7.08 -4.79
CA ALA A 446 25.12 6.43 -3.54
C ALA A 446 25.08 7.42 -2.36
N ILE A 447 25.54 8.66 -2.56
CA ILE A 447 25.51 9.73 -1.55
C ILE A 447 24.07 10.07 -1.18
N GLY A 448 23.18 10.28 -2.16
CA GLY A 448 21.77 10.56 -1.94
C GLY A 448 21.07 9.42 -1.21
N ALA A 449 21.35 8.16 -1.60
CA ALA A 449 20.79 6.99 -0.95
C ALA A 449 21.22 6.86 0.52
N VAL A 450 22.49 7.10 0.82
CA VAL A 450 23.01 7.08 2.22
C VAL A 450 22.35 8.21 3.03
N LEU A 451 22.26 9.41 2.48
CA LEU A 451 21.60 10.54 3.17
C LEU A 451 20.11 10.29 3.41
N ALA A 452 19.41 9.69 2.43
CA ALA A 452 18.02 9.29 2.57
C ALA A 452 17.82 8.22 3.66
N LEU A 453 18.71 7.22 3.73
CA LEU A 453 18.72 6.21 4.80
C LEU A 453 18.94 6.86 6.17
N ALA A 454 19.93 7.75 6.27
CA ALA A 454 20.26 8.41 7.53
C ALA A 454 19.13 9.30 8.05
N ASP A 455 18.47 10.09 7.18
CA ASP A 455 17.35 10.95 7.53
C ASP A 455 16.13 10.16 8.03
N LYS A 456 15.81 9.04 7.36
CA LYS A 456 14.70 8.18 7.71
C LYS A 456 14.96 7.37 8.99
N LEU A 457 16.16 6.83 9.14
CA LEU A 457 16.57 6.09 10.34
C LEU A 457 16.66 6.97 11.57
N ASP A 458 17.17 8.21 11.44
CA ASP A 458 17.14 9.18 12.54
C ASP A 458 15.72 9.39 13.05
N SER A 459 14.76 9.57 12.16
CA SER A 459 13.37 9.71 12.56
C SER A 459 12.88 8.49 13.34
N VAL A 460 13.13 7.27 12.84
CA VAL A 460 12.69 6.05 13.51
C VAL A 460 13.36 5.91 14.89
N PHE A 461 14.67 6.03 14.98
CA PHE A 461 15.42 5.87 16.23
C PHE A 461 15.00 6.91 17.28
N SER A 462 14.93 8.18 16.87
CA SER A 462 14.59 9.28 17.76
C SER A 462 13.16 9.20 18.29
N PHE A 463 12.16 8.91 17.42
CA PHE A 463 10.77 8.78 17.88
C PHE A 463 10.55 7.55 18.77
N PHE A 464 11.19 6.43 18.45
CA PHE A 464 11.12 5.22 19.28
C PHE A 464 11.72 5.44 20.65
N SER A 465 12.88 6.11 20.74
CA SER A 465 13.56 6.42 22.03
C SER A 465 12.72 7.29 22.97
N VAL A 466 11.78 8.06 22.45
CA VAL A 466 10.85 8.88 23.28
C VAL A 466 9.46 8.22 23.42
N GLY A 467 9.34 6.95 23.04
CA GLY A 467 8.12 6.15 23.21
C GLY A 467 7.02 6.45 22.19
N MET A 468 7.32 7.12 21.09
CA MET A 468 6.34 7.49 20.05
C MET A 468 6.30 6.46 18.91
N ILE A 469 5.89 5.24 19.26
CA ILE A 469 5.80 4.10 18.34
C ILE A 469 4.43 4.11 17.66
N PRO A 470 4.34 4.01 16.32
CA PRO A 470 3.07 3.97 15.60
C PRO A 470 2.18 2.78 16.00
N THR A 471 0.91 3.05 16.34
CA THR A 471 -0.07 2.03 16.72
C THR A 471 -1.34 2.12 15.87
N GLY A 472 -1.89 0.99 15.42
CA GLY A 472 -3.11 0.94 14.61
C GLY A 472 -3.02 1.84 13.39
N SER A 473 -3.98 2.77 13.21
CA SER A 473 -3.97 3.77 12.14
C SER A 473 -3.17 5.04 12.47
N ASN A 474 -2.70 5.19 13.72
CA ASN A 474 -2.02 6.40 14.16
C ASN A 474 -0.52 6.35 13.83
N ASP A 475 -0.10 7.18 12.87
CA ASP A 475 1.29 7.39 12.46
C ASP A 475 1.49 8.84 11.97
N PRO A 476 1.45 9.83 12.86
CA PRO A 476 1.47 11.25 12.50
C PRO A 476 2.78 11.69 11.86
N TYR A 477 3.86 10.94 12.07
CA TYR A 477 5.19 11.24 11.53
C TYR A 477 5.56 10.36 10.33
N ALA A 478 4.61 9.56 9.83
CA ALA A 478 4.79 8.66 8.68
C ALA A 478 6.00 7.71 8.82
N LEU A 479 6.28 7.23 10.04
CA LEU A 479 7.42 6.36 10.32
C LEU A 479 7.31 5.03 9.55
N ARG A 480 6.08 4.52 9.30
CA ARG A 480 5.87 3.33 8.48
C ARG A 480 6.34 3.55 7.04
N ARG A 481 5.99 4.69 6.45
CA ARG A 481 6.42 5.04 5.08
C ARG A 481 7.93 5.26 5.02
N GLN A 482 8.49 5.96 6.01
CA GLN A 482 9.94 6.17 6.09
C GLN A 482 10.70 4.84 6.19
N THR A 483 10.28 3.93 7.07
CA THR A 483 10.90 2.60 7.23
C THR A 483 10.75 1.74 5.97
N TYR A 484 9.59 1.81 5.29
CA TYR A 484 9.40 1.12 4.02
C TYR A 484 10.37 1.65 2.94
N GLY A 485 10.59 2.95 2.91
CA GLY A 485 11.60 3.59 2.07
C GLY A 485 13.02 3.10 2.36
N VAL A 486 13.40 2.96 3.65
CA VAL A 486 14.69 2.39 4.06
C VAL A 486 14.88 1.00 3.45
N ILE A 487 13.88 0.13 3.55
CA ILE A 487 13.96 -1.24 3.05
C ILE A 487 14.08 -1.28 1.53
N ARG A 488 13.33 -0.43 0.81
CA ARG A 488 13.41 -0.33 -0.65
C ARG A 488 14.79 0.13 -1.13
N ILE A 489 15.37 1.13 -0.46
CA ILE A 489 16.71 1.64 -0.81
C ILE A 489 17.76 0.55 -0.60
N ILE A 490 17.72 -0.16 0.53
CA ILE A 490 18.68 -1.23 0.83
C ILE A 490 18.59 -2.36 -0.19
N GLU A 491 17.36 -2.75 -0.56
CA GLU A 491 17.15 -3.76 -1.59
C GLU A 491 17.70 -3.33 -2.95
N ASP A 492 17.38 -2.11 -3.39
CA ASP A 492 17.82 -1.55 -4.68
C ASP A 492 19.36 -1.48 -4.78
N LYS A 493 20.01 -1.00 -3.73
CA LYS A 493 21.46 -0.87 -3.69
C LYS A 493 22.18 -2.20 -3.41
N GLY A 494 21.49 -3.20 -2.90
CA GLY A 494 22.10 -4.50 -2.53
C GLY A 494 23.12 -4.40 -1.40
N TRP A 495 23.02 -3.39 -0.54
CA TRP A 495 23.98 -3.16 0.54
C TRP A 495 23.79 -4.10 1.71
N THR A 496 24.90 -4.56 2.30
CA THR A 496 24.90 -5.25 3.60
C THR A 496 24.47 -4.27 4.69
N PHE A 497 23.42 -4.62 5.44
CA PHE A 497 22.83 -3.70 6.39
C PHE A 497 22.47 -4.37 7.73
N PRO A 498 23.46 -4.52 8.63
CA PRO A 498 23.25 -5.12 9.96
C PRO A 498 22.59 -4.10 10.90
N LEU A 499 21.26 -4.06 10.90
CA LEU A 499 20.44 -3.03 11.56
C LEU A 499 20.77 -2.88 13.05
N VAL A 500 20.88 -3.98 13.81
CA VAL A 500 21.14 -3.95 15.26
C VAL A 500 22.50 -3.33 15.56
N GLN A 501 23.53 -3.76 14.83
CA GLN A 501 24.89 -3.22 15.03
C GLN A 501 24.94 -1.73 14.67
N LEU A 502 24.28 -1.33 13.58
CA LEU A 502 24.19 0.07 13.18
C LEU A 502 23.50 0.90 14.25
N GLN A 503 22.36 0.44 14.77
CA GLN A 503 21.63 1.15 15.81
C GLN A 503 22.48 1.30 17.09
N THR A 504 23.17 0.24 17.52
CA THR A 504 24.06 0.31 18.69
C THR A 504 25.16 1.35 18.50
N GLU A 505 25.85 1.36 17.36
CA GLU A 505 26.89 2.35 17.05
C GLU A 505 26.35 3.78 17.05
N VAL A 506 25.13 3.98 16.52
CA VAL A 506 24.46 5.29 16.51
C VAL A 506 24.08 5.72 17.92
N ASP A 507 23.46 4.84 18.70
CA ASP A 507 23.05 5.11 20.09
C ASP A 507 24.26 5.50 20.95
N GLU A 508 25.35 4.74 20.87
CA GLU A 508 26.59 5.03 21.58
C GLU A 508 27.18 6.40 21.19
N ALA A 509 27.21 6.71 19.89
CA ALA A 509 27.79 7.94 19.41
C ALA A 509 26.94 9.18 19.70
N VAL A 510 25.61 9.09 19.61
CA VAL A 510 24.68 10.17 19.95
C VAL A 510 24.69 10.44 21.46
N ASN A 511 24.73 9.38 22.28
CA ASN A 511 24.67 9.50 23.73
C ASN A 511 25.96 10.07 24.36
N GLN A 512 27.06 10.17 23.58
CA GLN A 512 28.29 10.85 24.05
C GLN A 512 28.10 12.36 24.20
N ASP A 513 27.16 12.98 23.46
CA ASP A 513 26.92 14.42 23.49
C ASP A 513 25.43 14.74 23.27
N VAL A 514 24.62 14.41 24.28
CA VAL A 514 23.15 14.61 24.23
C VAL A 514 22.76 16.08 24.06
N GLU A 515 23.57 17.01 24.56
CA GLU A 515 23.33 18.43 24.41
C GLU A 515 23.43 18.85 22.93
N LYS A 516 24.41 18.35 22.20
CA LYS A 516 24.59 18.59 20.76
C LYS A 516 23.49 17.97 19.93
N TYR A 517 23.06 16.76 20.26
CA TYR A 517 22.15 15.94 19.45
C TYR A 517 20.66 16.07 19.84
N GLY A 518 20.36 16.69 20.99
CA GLY A 518 18.99 17.03 21.41
C GLY A 518 18.14 15.84 21.87
N VAL A 519 18.67 14.61 21.90
CA VAL A 519 17.95 13.39 22.30
C VAL A 519 18.89 12.36 22.89
N LEU A 520 18.37 11.56 23.82
CA LEU A 520 19.04 10.36 24.36
C LEU A 520 18.45 9.11 23.67
N LEU A 521 19.28 8.31 23.03
CA LEU A 521 18.90 7.08 22.32
C LEU A 521 19.27 5.87 23.20
N ASN A 522 18.32 5.36 24.01
CA ASN A 522 18.60 4.25 24.94
C ASN A 522 17.43 3.25 25.09
N GLU A 523 16.35 3.44 24.36
CA GLU A 523 15.16 2.59 24.40
C GLU A 523 14.70 2.25 22.98
N GLY A 524 13.95 1.16 22.83
CA GLY A 524 13.25 0.85 21.60
C GLY A 524 14.02 0.04 20.55
N GLN A 525 15.21 -0.53 20.87
CA GLN A 525 15.98 -1.30 19.88
C GLN A 525 15.24 -2.53 19.36
N ALA A 526 14.61 -3.30 20.23
CA ALA A 526 13.84 -4.48 19.84
C ALA A 526 12.59 -4.09 19.02
N GLU A 527 11.91 -3.04 19.43
CA GLU A 527 10.75 -2.50 18.74
C GLU A 527 11.09 -1.97 17.34
N VAL A 528 12.25 -1.35 17.19
CA VAL A 528 12.75 -0.91 15.85
C VAL A 528 12.96 -2.12 14.95
N VAL A 529 13.60 -3.18 15.43
CA VAL A 529 13.83 -4.40 14.64
C VAL A 529 12.49 -5.01 14.19
N GLU A 530 11.55 -5.18 15.11
CA GLU A 530 10.23 -5.71 14.79
C GLU A 530 9.45 -4.81 13.83
N PHE A 531 9.57 -3.50 14.00
CA PHE A 531 8.94 -2.53 13.11
C PHE A 531 9.49 -2.58 11.69
N VAL A 532 10.81 -2.74 11.55
CA VAL A 532 11.49 -2.92 10.26
C VAL A 532 11.10 -4.24 9.60
N LYS A 533 11.11 -5.35 10.36
CA LYS A 533 10.68 -6.67 9.89
C LYS A 533 9.22 -6.68 9.41
N ALA A 534 8.34 -5.94 10.09
CA ALA A 534 6.96 -5.77 9.63
C ALA A 534 6.84 -5.05 8.28
N ARG A 535 7.74 -4.11 7.96
CA ARG A 535 7.78 -3.46 6.64
C ARG A 535 8.41 -4.36 5.59
N LEU A 536 9.43 -5.16 5.95
CA LEU A 536 9.97 -6.21 5.08
C LEU A 536 8.88 -7.21 4.67
N ARG A 537 8.05 -7.66 5.64
CA ARG A 537 6.87 -8.49 5.37
C ARG A 537 5.99 -7.86 4.28
N GLN A 538 5.65 -6.58 4.43
CA GLN A 538 4.83 -5.85 3.48
C GLN A 538 5.44 -5.86 2.08
N LEU A 539 6.75 -5.57 1.95
CA LEU A 539 7.44 -5.57 0.66
C LEU A 539 7.47 -6.97 0.02
N LEU A 540 7.74 -8.02 0.81
CA LEU A 540 7.75 -9.39 0.29
C LEU A 540 6.35 -9.84 -0.20
N MET A 541 5.27 -9.36 0.43
CA MET A 541 3.90 -9.61 -0.02
C MET A 541 3.64 -8.96 -1.40
N THR A 542 4.06 -7.73 -1.62
CA THR A 542 3.91 -7.07 -2.95
C THR A 542 4.69 -7.80 -4.05
N LYS A 543 5.77 -8.50 -3.68
CA LYS A 543 6.58 -9.33 -4.59
C LYS A 543 6.05 -10.75 -4.79
N ASN A 544 4.83 -11.04 -4.33
CA ASN A 544 4.20 -12.36 -4.44
C ASN A 544 5.07 -13.49 -3.84
N VAL A 545 5.71 -13.23 -2.71
CA VAL A 545 6.34 -14.28 -1.90
C VAL A 545 5.27 -14.98 -1.07
N ARG A 546 5.33 -16.31 -0.95
CA ARG A 546 4.36 -17.09 -0.16
C ARG A 546 4.39 -16.70 1.31
N HIS A 547 3.24 -16.75 1.98
CA HIS A 547 3.10 -16.34 3.37
C HIS A 547 4.00 -17.11 4.34
N ASP A 548 4.14 -18.41 4.17
CA ASP A 548 4.99 -19.24 5.03
C ASP A 548 6.48 -18.94 4.85
N ILE A 549 6.94 -18.63 3.62
CA ILE A 549 8.30 -18.15 3.37
C ILE A 549 8.52 -16.79 4.04
N ILE A 550 7.55 -15.88 3.92
CA ILE A 550 7.61 -14.58 4.59
C ILE A 550 7.70 -14.77 6.12
N ASP A 551 6.86 -15.63 6.69
CA ASP A 551 6.86 -15.94 8.12
C ASP A 551 8.20 -16.51 8.56
N ALA A 552 8.76 -17.46 7.82
CA ALA A 552 10.07 -18.04 8.10
C ALA A 552 11.20 -17.00 8.09
N VAL A 553 11.18 -16.08 7.12
CA VAL A 553 12.22 -15.04 6.96
C VAL A 553 12.13 -13.97 8.05
N VAL A 554 10.95 -13.43 8.31
CA VAL A 554 10.80 -12.34 9.29
C VAL A 554 10.94 -12.82 10.74
N SER A 555 10.69 -14.12 10.99
CA SER A 555 10.88 -14.74 12.31
C SER A 555 12.33 -15.17 12.56
N ALA A 556 13.25 -15.00 11.61
CA ALA A 556 14.67 -15.26 11.81
C ALA A 556 15.25 -14.38 12.93
N GLU A 557 16.15 -14.92 13.73
CA GLU A 557 16.79 -14.15 14.82
C GLU A 557 17.66 -13.00 14.28
N GLN A 558 18.23 -13.17 13.10
CA GLN A 558 19.02 -12.13 12.47
C GLN A 558 18.17 -10.92 12.04
N ALA A 559 18.81 -9.76 12.03
CA ALA A 559 18.23 -8.49 11.57
C ALA A 559 19.09 -7.80 10.49
N ASP A 560 19.90 -8.57 9.75
CA ASP A 560 20.58 -8.07 8.56
C ASP A 560 19.63 -8.14 7.37
N LEU A 561 19.18 -6.98 6.91
CA LEU A 561 18.17 -6.88 5.86
C LEU A 561 18.62 -7.52 4.55
N SER A 562 19.90 -7.39 4.18
CA SER A 562 20.42 -8.00 2.95
C SER A 562 20.34 -9.54 3.01
N LYS A 563 20.62 -10.12 4.17
CA LYS A 563 20.52 -11.57 4.38
C LYS A 563 19.05 -12.02 4.38
N LEU A 564 18.16 -11.25 4.99
CA LEU A 564 16.71 -11.56 4.97
C LEU A 564 16.14 -11.54 3.55
N PHE A 565 16.55 -10.57 2.71
CA PHE A 565 16.20 -10.57 1.29
C PHE A 565 16.76 -11.78 0.54
N ALA A 566 18.04 -12.10 0.75
CA ALA A 566 18.67 -13.27 0.14
C ALA A 566 17.97 -14.57 0.55
N SER A 567 17.57 -14.70 1.82
CA SER A 567 16.81 -15.84 2.33
C SER A 567 15.44 -15.96 1.66
N ALA A 568 14.70 -14.85 1.54
CA ALA A 568 13.40 -14.84 0.86
C ALA A 568 13.53 -15.26 -0.61
N ASN A 569 14.53 -14.73 -1.31
CA ASN A 569 14.80 -15.02 -2.72
C ASN A 569 15.18 -16.47 -2.96
N ILE A 570 16.09 -17.03 -2.15
CA ILE A 570 16.53 -18.42 -2.31
C ILE A 570 15.37 -19.39 -2.02
N LEU A 571 14.62 -19.18 -0.93
CA LEU A 571 13.49 -20.03 -0.57
C LEU A 571 12.39 -19.96 -1.62
N LYS A 572 12.08 -18.76 -2.16
CA LYS A 572 11.10 -18.60 -3.24
C LYS A 572 11.55 -19.32 -4.52
N SER A 573 12.83 -19.21 -4.89
CA SER A 573 13.35 -19.80 -6.14
C SER A 573 13.46 -21.32 -6.10
N ARG A 574 13.67 -21.91 -4.90
CA ARG A 574 13.86 -23.35 -4.71
C ARG A 574 12.60 -24.11 -4.29
N PHE A 575 11.53 -23.38 -4.00
CA PHE A 575 10.32 -23.97 -3.45
C PHE A 575 9.72 -25.14 -4.28
N GLU A 576 9.81 -25.07 -5.61
CA GLU A 576 9.28 -26.08 -6.53
C GLU A 576 10.28 -27.21 -6.83
N ASP A 577 11.49 -27.15 -6.29
CA ASP A 577 12.51 -28.18 -6.51
C ASP A 577 12.11 -29.49 -5.84
N GLN A 578 12.38 -30.62 -6.51
CA GLN A 578 12.02 -31.96 -6.02
C GLN A 578 12.62 -32.27 -4.65
N ASP A 579 13.80 -31.76 -4.36
CA ASP A 579 14.52 -31.96 -3.10
C ASP A 579 14.14 -30.97 -2.00
N PHE A 580 13.34 -29.93 -2.29
CA PHE A 580 12.96 -28.92 -1.32
C PHE A 580 12.22 -29.51 -0.13
N LYS A 581 11.10 -30.20 -0.40
CA LYS A 581 10.26 -30.80 0.65
C LYS A 581 11.04 -31.73 1.56
N PRO A 582 11.71 -32.79 1.03
CA PRO A 582 12.43 -33.72 1.90
C PRO A 582 13.57 -33.07 2.68
N SER A 583 14.22 -32.05 2.13
CA SER A 583 15.28 -31.31 2.83
C SER A 583 14.74 -30.45 3.96
N MET A 584 13.60 -29.78 3.73
CA MET A 584 12.96 -28.98 4.79
C MET A 584 12.37 -29.87 5.91
N GLU A 585 11.84 -31.04 5.59
CA GLU A 585 11.38 -32.02 6.59
C GLU A 585 12.55 -32.50 7.47
N ALA A 586 13.72 -32.80 6.89
CA ALA A 586 14.91 -33.20 7.62
C ALA A 586 15.43 -32.08 8.54
N LEU A 587 15.54 -30.87 8.02
CA LEU A 587 15.99 -29.69 8.81
C LEU A 587 14.97 -29.31 9.90
N THR A 588 13.67 -29.38 9.64
CA THR A 588 12.62 -29.14 10.64
C THR A 588 12.72 -30.15 11.79
N ARG A 589 13.00 -31.41 11.50
CA ARG A 589 13.24 -32.45 12.55
C ARG A 589 14.44 -32.10 13.42
N VAL A 590 15.54 -31.64 12.81
CA VAL A 590 16.74 -31.16 13.53
C VAL A 590 16.39 -29.98 14.42
N ILE A 591 15.73 -28.96 13.89
CA ILE A 591 15.32 -27.74 14.61
C ILE A 591 14.43 -28.08 15.81
N ASN A 592 13.45 -28.97 15.64
CA ASN A 592 12.53 -29.34 16.71
C ASN A 592 13.23 -30.08 17.86
N LEU A 593 14.24 -30.89 17.58
CA LEU A 593 15.04 -31.55 18.62
C LEU A 593 16.05 -30.59 19.23
N ALA A 594 16.61 -29.69 18.44
CA ALA A 594 17.50 -28.62 18.95
C ALA A 594 16.78 -27.71 19.94
N LYS A 595 15.52 -27.33 19.70
CA LYS A 595 14.69 -26.57 20.64
C LYS A 595 14.54 -27.28 21.99
N LYS A 596 14.35 -28.60 21.99
CA LYS A 596 14.36 -29.40 23.22
C LYS A 596 15.73 -29.42 23.88
N GLY A 597 16.81 -29.44 23.07
CA GLY A 597 18.17 -29.30 23.57
C GLY A 597 18.41 -27.98 24.28
N GLN A 598 17.92 -26.89 23.70
CA GLN A 598 18.02 -25.54 24.28
C GLN A 598 17.24 -25.43 25.61
N GLU A 599 16.05 -26.03 25.70
CA GLU A 599 15.26 -26.08 26.96
C GLU A 599 15.97 -26.86 28.07
N LEU A 600 16.71 -27.92 27.71
CA LEU A 600 17.36 -28.80 28.67
C LEU A 600 18.77 -28.33 29.11
N LEU A 601 19.52 -27.73 28.21
CA LEU A 601 20.93 -27.41 28.37
C LEU A 601 21.18 -25.89 28.52
N GLY A 602 20.23 -25.05 28.10
CA GLY A 602 20.43 -23.61 28.03
C GLY A 602 21.52 -23.24 27.00
N ASP A 603 22.09 -22.05 27.17
CA ASP A 603 23.26 -21.60 26.39
C ASP A 603 24.52 -22.24 26.98
N THR A 604 24.92 -23.41 26.45
CA THR A 604 26.14 -24.10 26.90
C THR A 604 27.30 -23.80 25.95
N GLU A 605 28.43 -23.42 26.55
CA GLU A 605 29.71 -23.25 25.83
C GLU A 605 30.47 -24.58 25.68
N GLU A 606 30.00 -25.65 26.35
CA GLU A 606 30.65 -26.95 26.25
C GLU A 606 30.52 -27.54 24.84
N GLY A 607 31.65 -27.91 24.26
CA GLY A 607 31.75 -28.51 22.94
C GLY A 607 31.14 -29.92 22.85
N ILE A 608 31.04 -30.42 21.63
CA ILE A 608 30.66 -31.79 21.34
C ILE A 608 31.89 -32.69 21.61
N ASP A 609 31.67 -33.78 22.35
CA ASP A 609 32.72 -34.77 22.63
C ASP A 609 32.64 -35.97 21.67
N PRO A 610 33.59 -36.09 20.70
CA PRO A 610 33.60 -37.19 19.74
C PRO A 610 33.79 -38.58 20.37
N SER A 611 34.28 -38.66 21.61
CA SER A 611 34.50 -39.93 22.30
C SER A 611 33.19 -40.59 22.74
N LEU A 612 32.10 -39.83 22.79
CA LEU A 612 30.74 -40.27 23.13
C LEU A 612 29.92 -40.77 21.92
N PHE A 613 30.51 -40.74 20.71
CA PHE A 613 29.83 -41.26 19.52
C PHE A 613 29.81 -42.79 19.49
N GLU A 614 28.62 -43.35 19.39
CA GLU A 614 28.39 -44.81 19.43
C GLU A 614 28.34 -45.45 18.04
N ASN A 615 28.01 -44.68 17.00
CA ASN A 615 27.86 -45.19 15.64
C ASN A 615 28.55 -44.35 14.57
N LYS A 616 28.55 -44.85 13.33
CA LYS A 616 29.21 -44.18 12.20
C LYS A 616 28.52 -42.91 11.75
N ALA A 617 27.17 -42.89 11.77
CA ALA A 617 26.38 -41.76 11.31
C ALA A 617 26.63 -40.51 12.19
N GLU A 618 26.82 -40.67 13.52
CA GLU A 618 27.16 -39.56 14.42
C GLU A 618 28.51 -38.92 14.01
N LYS A 619 29.50 -39.73 13.68
CA LYS A 619 30.84 -39.26 13.31
C LYS A 619 30.86 -38.58 11.95
N GLU A 620 30.19 -39.16 10.95
CA GLU A 620 30.11 -38.60 9.60
C GLU A 620 29.36 -37.26 9.56
N LEU A 621 28.23 -37.19 10.29
CA LEU A 621 27.46 -35.94 10.40
C LEU A 621 28.27 -34.85 11.14
N TYR A 622 28.95 -35.22 12.25
CA TYR A 622 29.82 -34.29 13.00
C TYR A 622 30.93 -33.70 12.14
N GLN A 623 31.65 -34.53 11.35
CA GLN A 623 32.70 -34.05 10.48
C GLN A 623 32.18 -33.10 9.41
N ALA A 624 31.08 -33.47 8.73
CA ALA A 624 30.49 -32.65 7.69
C ALA A 624 29.98 -31.30 8.23
N VAL A 625 29.42 -31.28 9.44
CA VAL A 625 28.91 -30.09 10.10
C VAL A 625 30.07 -29.17 10.51
N ASN A 626 31.19 -29.72 11.02
CA ASN A 626 32.36 -28.90 11.35
C ASN A 626 32.98 -28.27 10.09
N ASP A 627 33.17 -29.04 9.01
CA ASP A 627 33.69 -28.54 7.75
C ASP A 627 32.80 -27.42 7.17
N LEU A 628 31.47 -27.57 7.32
CA LEU A 628 30.52 -26.55 6.92
C LEU A 628 30.61 -25.30 7.83
N SER A 629 30.66 -25.49 9.14
CA SER A 629 30.68 -24.40 10.13
C SER A 629 31.86 -23.46 9.95
N GLU A 630 33.07 -23.97 9.62
CA GLU A 630 34.27 -23.17 9.36
C GLU A 630 34.07 -22.21 8.17
N ALA A 631 33.38 -22.65 7.12
CA ALA A 631 33.15 -21.85 5.92
C ALA A 631 31.85 -21.01 5.96
N PHE A 632 30.96 -21.24 6.92
CA PHE A 632 29.57 -20.72 6.92
C PHE A 632 29.54 -19.19 6.94
N ALA A 633 30.42 -18.55 7.71
CA ALA A 633 30.46 -17.10 7.85
C ALA A 633 30.91 -16.36 6.58
N THR A 634 31.66 -17.03 5.71
CA THR A 634 32.27 -16.45 4.51
C THR A 634 31.43 -16.70 3.23
N ARG A 635 30.45 -17.59 3.32
CA ARG A 635 29.58 -17.97 2.20
C ARG A 635 28.36 -17.04 2.11
N THR A 636 27.81 -16.95 0.92
CA THR A 636 26.50 -16.31 0.69
C THR A 636 25.36 -17.13 1.29
N ILE A 637 24.21 -16.51 1.49
CA ILE A 637 23.00 -17.21 1.97
C ILE A 637 22.60 -18.36 1.02
N ALA A 638 22.73 -18.16 -0.29
CA ALA A 638 22.43 -19.19 -1.28
C ALA A 638 23.39 -20.39 -1.15
N GLU A 639 24.69 -20.16 -1.03
CA GLU A 639 25.69 -21.22 -0.83
C GLU A 639 25.48 -21.96 0.49
N ASN A 640 25.11 -21.24 1.55
CA ASN A 640 24.79 -21.84 2.85
C ASN A 640 23.53 -22.69 2.79
N TYR A 641 22.50 -22.23 2.09
CA TYR A 641 21.27 -23.00 1.85
C TYR A 641 21.60 -24.32 1.12
N GLU A 642 22.32 -24.26 0.00
CA GLU A 642 22.70 -25.45 -0.77
C GLU A 642 23.54 -26.43 0.07
N ALA A 643 24.45 -25.91 0.89
CA ALA A 643 25.27 -26.74 1.76
C ALA A 643 24.43 -27.46 2.84
N LEU A 644 23.45 -26.78 3.43
CA LEU A 644 22.51 -27.37 4.40
C LEU A 644 21.62 -28.43 3.74
N VAL A 645 21.11 -28.17 2.53
CA VAL A 645 20.33 -29.15 1.76
C VAL A 645 21.15 -30.40 1.47
N ASN A 646 22.44 -30.25 1.15
CA ASN A 646 23.37 -31.34 0.90
C ASN A 646 23.71 -32.17 2.14
N LEU A 647 23.47 -31.69 3.36
CA LEU A 647 23.58 -32.49 4.60
C LEU A 647 22.43 -33.48 4.78
N ARG A 648 21.33 -33.37 4.04
CA ARG A 648 20.14 -34.22 4.18
C ARG A 648 20.46 -35.74 4.24
N PRO A 649 21.24 -36.34 3.33
CA PRO A 649 21.51 -37.77 3.40
C PRO A 649 22.19 -38.20 4.71
N LEU A 650 23.07 -37.35 5.26
CA LEU A 650 23.74 -37.59 6.54
C LEU A 650 22.78 -37.40 7.72
N ILE A 651 21.89 -36.44 7.65
CA ILE A 651 20.84 -36.20 8.65
C ILE A 651 19.87 -37.41 8.66
N ASP A 652 19.44 -37.88 7.50
CA ASP A 652 18.58 -39.06 7.37
C ASP A 652 19.25 -40.32 7.93
N ALA A 653 20.53 -40.56 7.60
CA ALA A 653 21.31 -41.69 8.14
C ALA A 653 21.46 -41.56 9.67
N TYR A 654 21.74 -40.38 10.16
CA TYR A 654 21.85 -40.11 11.61
C TYR A 654 20.53 -40.50 12.34
N PHE A 655 19.39 -40.05 11.87
CA PHE A 655 18.11 -40.35 12.50
C PHE A 655 17.64 -41.82 12.34
N ASN A 656 18.16 -42.54 11.35
CA ASN A 656 17.88 -43.98 11.17
C ASN A 656 18.74 -44.80 12.11
N GLU A 657 19.97 -44.43 12.40
CA GLU A 657 20.91 -45.20 13.20
C GLU A 657 21.02 -44.75 14.67
N THR A 658 20.52 -43.52 15.00
CA THR A 658 20.75 -42.85 16.28
C THR A 658 19.44 -42.50 16.99
N MET A 659 19.24 -43.01 18.18
CA MET A 659 18.18 -42.55 19.08
C MET A 659 18.68 -41.38 19.91
N VAL A 660 18.23 -40.17 19.63
CA VAL A 660 18.72 -38.92 20.28
C VAL A 660 18.42 -38.91 21.78
N MET A 661 17.17 -39.25 22.14
CA MET A 661 16.68 -39.21 23.52
C MET A 661 16.91 -40.54 24.23
N VAL A 662 18.17 -40.81 24.60
CA VAL A 662 18.59 -42.01 25.36
C VAL A 662 18.59 -41.75 26.86
N GLU A 663 18.70 -42.83 27.68
CA GLU A 663 18.75 -42.74 29.14
C GLU A 663 20.09 -42.19 29.64
N ASP A 664 21.20 -42.45 28.93
CA ASP A 664 22.50 -41.87 29.29
C ASP A 664 22.51 -40.36 29.04
N GLU A 665 22.55 -39.62 30.13
CA GLU A 665 22.49 -38.16 30.09
C GLU A 665 23.65 -37.53 29.28
N LYS A 666 24.88 -38.08 29.35
CA LYS A 666 26.02 -37.53 28.66
C LYS A 666 25.92 -37.73 27.14
N VAL A 667 25.48 -38.91 26.72
CA VAL A 667 25.28 -39.26 25.31
C VAL A 667 24.12 -38.43 24.75
N LYS A 668 23.03 -38.33 25.51
CA LYS A 668 21.85 -37.51 25.11
C LYS A 668 22.23 -36.04 24.91
N GLN A 669 22.95 -35.45 25.87
CA GLN A 669 23.39 -34.05 25.79
C GLN A 669 24.33 -33.84 24.60
N ASN A 670 25.27 -34.75 24.36
CA ASN A 670 26.17 -34.66 23.22
C ASN A 670 25.45 -34.70 21.87
N ARG A 671 24.44 -35.57 21.73
CA ARG A 671 23.58 -35.66 20.53
C ARG A 671 22.74 -34.41 20.33
N LEU A 672 22.20 -33.86 21.40
CA LEU A 672 21.44 -32.59 21.33
C LEU A 672 22.35 -31.42 20.92
N LYS A 673 23.56 -31.31 21.47
CA LYS A 673 24.54 -30.26 21.06
C LYS A 673 24.88 -30.35 19.57
N GLN A 674 25.03 -31.56 19.02
CA GLN A 674 25.29 -31.74 17.59
C GLN A 674 24.11 -31.23 16.73
N LEU A 675 22.88 -31.51 17.12
CA LEU A 675 21.69 -30.99 16.41
C LEU A 675 21.50 -29.48 16.60
N MET A 676 21.84 -28.94 17.78
CA MET A 676 21.81 -27.50 18.04
C MET A 676 22.78 -26.74 17.13
N GLN A 677 23.96 -27.29 16.82
CA GLN A 677 24.92 -26.68 15.89
C GLN A 677 24.32 -26.57 14.47
N ILE A 678 23.68 -27.61 13.99
CA ILE A 678 23.02 -27.61 12.67
C ILE A 678 21.83 -26.64 12.67
N ALA A 679 21.00 -26.68 13.72
CA ALA A 679 19.85 -25.81 13.85
C ALA A 679 20.24 -24.33 13.86
N LYS A 680 21.33 -23.95 14.54
CA LYS A 680 21.86 -22.59 14.56
C LYS A 680 22.21 -22.10 13.14
N MET A 681 22.83 -22.94 12.33
CA MET A 681 23.14 -22.61 10.93
C MET A 681 21.84 -22.49 10.10
N ALA A 682 20.90 -23.40 10.24
CA ALA A 682 19.64 -23.36 9.52
C ALA A 682 18.79 -22.12 9.89
N LEU A 683 18.65 -21.83 11.19
CA LEU A 683 17.91 -20.68 11.72
C LEU A 683 18.58 -19.32 11.37
N SER A 684 19.88 -19.31 11.07
CA SER A 684 20.53 -18.09 10.57
C SER A 684 20.11 -17.74 9.13
N ILE A 685 19.56 -18.67 8.37
CA ILE A 685 18.96 -18.39 7.06
C ILE A 685 17.50 -17.93 7.25
N ALA A 686 16.70 -18.76 7.88
CA ALA A 686 15.29 -18.48 8.18
C ALA A 686 14.77 -19.47 9.23
N SER A 687 13.63 -19.20 9.86
CA SER A 687 12.91 -20.15 10.71
C SER A 687 12.27 -21.25 9.84
N LEU A 688 13.10 -22.17 9.31
CA LEU A 688 12.70 -23.16 8.30
C LEU A 688 11.58 -24.10 8.76
N ASP A 689 11.40 -24.25 10.06
CA ASP A 689 10.33 -25.03 10.68
C ASP A 689 8.92 -24.40 10.51
N LEU A 690 8.82 -23.17 10.05
CA LEU A 690 7.56 -22.51 9.73
C LEU A 690 7.11 -22.75 8.27
N LEU A 691 7.96 -23.37 7.44
CA LEU A 691 7.62 -23.62 6.04
C LEU A 691 6.56 -24.73 5.90
N ILE A 692 5.54 -24.46 5.09
CA ILE A 692 4.47 -25.42 4.80
C ILE A 692 4.88 -26.26 3.58
N VAL A 693 5.44 -27.42 3.82
CA VAL A 693 5.82 -28.38 2.77
C VAL A 693 4.72 -29.46 2.64
N LYS A 694 3.91 -29.36 1.58
CA LYS A 694 2.81 -30.31 1.28
C LYS A 694 3.24 -31.34 0.23
#